data_019b005edf31d2641dba3f3dc18cd244
#
_entry.id   019b005edf31d2641dba3f3dc18cd244
#
_cell.length_a   1.000
_cell.length_b   1.000
_cell.length_c   1.000
_cell.angle_alpha   90.00
_cell.angle_beta   90.00
_cell.angle_gamma   90.00
#
_symmetry.space_group_name_H-M   'P 1'
#
loop_
_entity.id
_entity.type
_entity.pdbx_description
1 polymer ?
#
loop_
_entity_poly.entity_id
_entity_poly.type
_entity_poly.pdbx_seq_one_letter_code
_entity_poly.pdbx_strand_id
1 'polypeptide(L)'
;MKYGHFDDINREYVITRPDTPLPWINYLGCEEYFGLISNTAGGYSFYRDARLRRLTRYRYNNAPLDSGGRYLFVRDNVTGDYWSPSWMPTRRKLQDYTCRHGMGYSIIGSTYEGIKAETLYFVPLGETLEVWQVTLTNQREEVAALSLFSSIEFCLWDAQDDATNFQRNFSTGQVEVEDSVIYHKTEYRERRDHFAYFACSEALTGFDTQREKFLGAYRDWREPIVVEQGESANSIAQGWQPMGSHHLKVTLQPGEARTIIFVLGYHVNPRDQKFDPPDSQIINKRTVKPIIAKYLDQANVTAAFEALRRHWIDLLGLQQVTTPDEHTNRMVNIWNAYQCMITFNMSRSASFFESGIGRGMGFRDSNQDLLGFVHMVPARARERILDIAATQMENGGAYHQYQPLTKRGNNDVGSNFNDDPAWLILGVSAYLKETGDWSILNELVPYDNKVEVAMPLYEHLQRCFYYTIDRLGPHGLPLIGRADWNDCLNLNCFSEEPGESFQTTTNREGNVAESVFIAGLFVLASHELADIADHLQRSADAQRYRAEATSMDQTVTKHGWDGDWFLRAYDAFGNKVGSRECDEGRIFIESNGMCVMAGLGVEDGRAEQALAAVNEHLATPHGIVLQQPAYSRYYLHLGEISSYPPGYKENAGIFCHTNPWIMIGEAMVGHGDLAHDYYTRINPSQREAISDVHRCEPYVYAQMIAGKDAVTHGEAKNSWLSGTAAWNYVAITQWILGVRPTLNGLQIAPVIPCDWQGFTAQRVYRGVTYRIDVKRAGSGNAVALKVDGQAIAGNIVPLPAAGITEVKVDVVVS
;
A
#
# COMPACT_ATOMS: atom_id res chain seq x y z
N MET A 1 -23.99 10.13 -2.04
CA MET A 1 -24.11 9.99 -3.53
C MET A 1 -23.14 8.93 -3.97
N LYS A 2 -23.51 8.06 -4.89
CA LYS A 2 -22.63 7.07 -5.51
C LYS A 2 -22.03 7.62 -6.80
N TYR A 3 -20.76 7.29 -7.06
CA TYR A 3 -20.02 7.67 -8.28
C TYR A 3 -19.78 6.49 -9.22
N GLY A 4 -20.17 5.30 -8.77
CA GLY A 4 -19.99 4.04 -9.49
C GLY A 4 -20.68 2.88 -8.79
N HIS A 5 -20.22 1.66 -9.10
CA HIS A 5 -20.68 0.42 -8.48
C HIS A 5 -19.64 -0.69 -8.61
N PHE A 6 -19.73 -1.69 -7.75
CA PHE A 6 -18.93 -2.89 -7.83
C PHE A 6 -19.45 -3.85 -8.92
N ASP A 7 -18.54 -4.40 -9.69
CA ASP A 7 -18.76 -5.57 -10.55
C ASP A 7 -17.92 -6.74 -10.01
N ASP A 8 -18.51 -7.48 -9.08
CA ASP A 8 -17.81 -8.57 -8.39
C ASP A 8 -17.49 -9.76 -9.33
N ILE A 9 -18.26 -9.92 -10.43
CA ILE A 9 -18.03 -10.96 -11.43
C ILE A 9 -16.74 -10.70 -12.19
N ASN A 10 -16.54 -9.46 -12.65
CA ASN A 10 -15.34 -9.06 -13.38
C ASN A 10 -14.20 -8.62 -12.43
N ARG A 11 -14.48 -8.50 -11.13
CA ARG A 11 -13.57 -7.96 -10.11
C ARG A 11 -13.12 -6.54 -10.45
N GLU A 12 -14.10 -5.71 -10.80
CA GLU A 12 -13.91 -4.32 -11.18
C GLU A 12 -14.72 -3.38 -10.27
N TYR A 13 -14.24 -2.16 -10.14
CA TYR A 13 -15.06 -1.05 -9.71
C TYR A 13 -15.33 -0.13 -10.90
N VAL A 14 -16.60 0.06 -11.23
CA VAL A 14 -17.04 0.82 -12.40
C VAL A 14 -17.44 2.22 -11.99
N ILE A 15 -16.62 3.21 -12.34
CA ILE A 15 -16.89 4.63 -12.13
C ILE A 15 -17.67 5.15 -13.32
N THR A 16 -18.82 5.78 -13.07
CA THR A 16 -19.78 6.20 -14.12
C THR A 16 -19.78 7.70 -14.39
N ARG A 17 -18.91 8.45 -13.67
CA ARG A 17 -18.75 9.89 -13.87
C ARG A 17 -17.31 10.33 -13.55
N PRO A 18 -16.72 11.25 -14.34
CA PRO A 18 -15.31 11.59 -14.19
C PRO A 18 -14.98 12.48 -12.98
N ASP A 19 -15.96 13.23 -12.48
CA ASP A 19 -15.83 14.24 -11.42
C ASP A 19 -16.03 13.63 -10.02
N THR A 20 -15.26 12.59 -9.72
CA THR A 20 -15.18 12.00 -8.37
C THR A 20 -14.70 13.01 -7.33
N PRO A 21 -15.03 12.85 -6.02
CA PRO A 21 -14.66 13.83 -4.98
C PRO A 21 -13.16 14.09 -4.84
N LEU A 22 -12.35 13.07 -5.13
CA LEU A 22 -10.89 13.08 -5.30
C LEU A 22 -10.58 12.23 -6.53
N PRO A 23 -9.39 12.32 -7.12
CA PRO A 23 -8.99 11.34 -8.13
C PRO A 23 -9.01 9.94 -7.53
N TRP A 24 -9.82 9.05 -8.07
CA TRP A 24 -9.88 7.65 -7.66
C TRP A 24 -8.93 6.85 -8.53
N ILE A 25 -7.95 6.23 -7.88
CA ILE A 25 -6.80 5.64 -8.58
C ILE A 25 -6.81 4.12 -8.56
N ASN A 26 -5.99 3.58 -9.45
CA ASN A 26 -5.56 2.19 -9.47
C ASN A 26 -4.05 2.11 -9.67
N TYR A 27 -3.46 0.97 -9.33
CA TYR A 27 -2.07 0.66 -9.63
C TYR A 27 -1.96 -0.29 -10.80
N LEU A 28 -0.96 -0.04 -11.65
CA LEU A 28 -0.55 -0.91 -12.73
C LEU A 28 0.80 -1.53 -12.34
N GLY A 29 1.00 -2.80 -12.70
CA GLY A 29 2.23 -3.52 -12.39
C GLY A 29 2.22 -4.24 -11.03
N CYS A 30 3.11 -5.21 -10.90
CA CYS A 30 3.18 -6.06 -9.71
C CYS A 30 4.60 -6.45 -9.28
N GLU A 31 5.65 -6.09 -10.02
CA GLU A 31 7.04 -6.51 -9.75
C GLU A 31 8.01 -5.34 -9.68
N GLU A 32 8.44 -4.80 -10.80
CA GLU A 32 9.48 -3.76 -10.87
C GLU A 32 9.04 -2.46 -11.54
N TYR A 33 8.11 -2.54 -12.49
CA TYR A 33 7.54 -1.39 -13.17
C TYR A 33 6.14 -1.13 -12.65
N PHE A 34 5.88 0.10 -12.27
CA PHE A 34 4.61 0.51 -11.70
C PHE A 34 4.08 1.79 -12.32
N GLY A 35 2.78 1.86 -12.44
CA GLY A 35 2.06 3.08 -12.79
C GLY A 35 0.90 3.32 -11.82
N LEU A 36 0.68 4.57 -11.45
CA LEU A 36 -0.54 5.03 -10.81
C LEU A 36 -1.40 5.65 -11.90
N ILE A 37 -2.67 5.29 -11.94
CA ILE A 37 -3.62 5.85 -12.91
C ILE A 37 -4.91 6.24 -12.21
N SER A 38 -5.37 7.48 -12.40
CA SER A 38 -6.66 7.93 -11.90
C SER A 38 -7.79 7.57 -12.87
N ASN A 39 -9.02 7.74 -12.40
CA ASN A 39 -10.21 7.60 -13.25
C ASN A 39 -10.21 8.55 -14.46
N THR A 40 -9.35 9.56 -14.48
CA THR A 40 -9.21 10.49 -15.62
C THR A 40 -7.87 10.36 -16.34
N ALA A 41 -7.17 9.23 -16.19
CA ALA A 41 -5.86 8.90 -16.74
C ALA A 41 -4.70 9.77 -16.21
N GLY A 42 -4.91 10.50 -15.11
CA GLY A 42 -3.83 11.18 -14.39
C GLY A 42 -2.89 10.20 -13.70
N GLY A 43 -1.76 10.68 -13.20
CA GLY A 43 -0.79 9.87 -12.47
C GLY A 43 0.58 9.75 -13.15
N TYR A 44 1.39 8.80 -12.70
CA TYR A 44 2.78 8.67 -13.15
C TYR A 44 3.25 7.21 -13.18
N SER A 45 4.37 6.97 -13.87
CA SER A 45 5.02 5.66 -13.97
C SER A 45 6.46 5.74 -13.52
N PHE A 46 6.97 4.64 -12.98
CA PHE A 46 8.34 4.55 -12.49
C PHE A 46 8.86 3.10 -12.48
N TYR A 47 10.18 2.96 -12.44
CA TYR A 47 10.88 1.69 -12.28
C TYR A 47 11.47 1.59 -10.86
N ARG A 48 11.04 0.62 -10.07
CA ARG A 48 11.45 0.30 -8.68
C ARG A 48 11.33 1.46 -7.67
N ASP A 49 11.77 2.65 -8.03
CA ASP A 49 11.85 3.81 -7.15
C ASP A 49 11.15 5.02 -7.77
N ALA A 50 10.09 5.48 -7.14
CA ALA A 50 9.26 6.58 -7.63
C ALA A 50 9.95 7.95 -7.56
N ARG A 51 11.04 8.09 -6.80
CA ARG A 51 11.86 9.30 -6.77
C ARG A 51 12.95 9.27 -7.84
N LEU A 52 13.79 8.21 -7.85
CA LEU A 52 15.04 8.16 -8.61
C LEU A 52 14.91 7.55 -10.00
N ARG A 53 13.77 6.90 -10.31
CA ARG A 53 13.50 6.26 -11.61
C ARG A 53 12.09 6.54 -12.09
N ARG A 54 11.65 7.79 -11.93
CA ARG A 54 10.35 8.25 -12.43
C ARG A 54 10.43 8.52 -13.94
N LEU A 55 9.48 7.95 -14.69
CA LEU A 55 9.41 8.12 -16.13
C LEU A 55 8.61 9.36 -16.50
N THR A 56 7.42 9.53 -15.90
CA THR A 56 6.49 10.59 -16.25
C THR A 56 6.35 11.60 -15.12
N ARG A 57 6.17 12.87 -15.48
CA ARG A 57 6.03 13.99 -14.55
C ARG A 57 4.63 14.02 -13.95
N TYR A 58 4.57 14.21 -12.65
CA TYR A 58 3.34 14.38 -11.89
C TYR A 58 3.55 15.26 -10.67
N ARG A 59 2.58 16.12 -10.37
CA ARG A 59 2.56 16.95 -9.17
C ARG A 59 1.18 16.92 -8.54
N TYR A 60 1.10 16.45 -7.30
CA TYR A 60 -0.18 16.33 -6.60
C TYR A 60 -0.92 17.67 -6.44
N ASN A 61 -0.21 18.73 -6.04
CA ASN A 61 -0.80 20.04 -5.78
C ASN A 61 -0.92 20.92 -7.03
N ASN A 62 -1.07 20.34 -8.21
CA ASN A 62 -1.34 21.10 -9.41
C ASN A 62 -2.74 21.73 -9.41
N ALA A 63 -2.90 22.75 -10.23
CA ALA A 63 -4.18 23.36 -10.58
C ALA A 63 -4.37 23.29 -12.10
N PRO A 64 -5.37 22.55 -12.59
CA PRO A 64 -6.36 21.77 -11.82
C PRO A 64 -5.76 20.51 -11.17
N LEU A 65 -6.43 20.01 -10.14
CA LEU A 65 -6.12 18.74 -9.51
C LEU A 65 -6.12 17.62 -10.57
N ASP A 66 -5.28 16.58 -10.34
CA ASP A 66 -5.11 15.45 -11.27
C ASP A 66 -4.54 15.85 -12.64
N SER A 67 -3.65 16.84 -12.66
CA SER A 67 -2.96 17.29 -13.88
C SER A 67 -1.58 16.64 -13.98
N GLY A 68 -1.30 16.08 -15.15
CA GLY A 68 -0.17 15.23 -15.48
C GLY A 68 -0.63 13.76 -15.57
N GLY A 69 -0.45 13.17 -16.75
CA GLY A 69 -0.96 11.82 -16.97
C GLY A 69 -0.76 11.34 -18.39
N ARG A 70 -1.54 10.32 -18.72
CA ARG A 70 -1.55 9.62 -20.02
C ARG A 70 -2.66 10.16 -20.88
N TYR A 71 -2.43 11.33 -21.49
CA TYR A 71 -3.50 12.00 -22.19
C TYR A 71 -3.59 11.60 -23.66
N LEU A 72 -4.84 11.44 -24.13
CA LEU A 72 -5.19 11.29 -25.52
C LEU A 72 -6.10 12.45 -25.91
N PHE A 73 -5.86 13.01 -27.09
CA PHE A 73 -6.75 13.98 -27.71
C PHE A 73 -7.25 13.42 -29.03
N VAL A 74 -8.56 13.39 -29.20
CA VAL A 74 -9.21 13.06 -30.46
C VAL A 74 -9.74 14.35 -31.05
N ARG A 75 -9.39 14.65 -32.30
CA ARG A 75 -9.83 15.84 -33.02
C ARG A 75 -10.62 15.41 -34.28
N ASP A 76 -11.78 15.98 -34.44
CA ASP A 76 -12.53 15.88 -35.68
C ASP A 76 -11.95 16.85 -36.71
N ASN A 77 -11.43 16.35 -37.82
CA ASN A 77 -10.73 17.18 -38.82
C ASN A 77 -11.70 17.98 -39.73
N VAL A 78 -12.99 17.66 -39.68
CA VAL A 78 -14.03 18.38 -40.44
C VAL A 78 -14.48 19.61 -39.66
N THR A 79 -14.78 19.44 -38.36
CA THR A 79 -15.29 20.52 -37.51
C THR A 79 -14.20 21.32 -36.84
N GLY A 80 -13.02 20.73 -36.61
CA GLY A 80 -11.94 21.26 -35.82
C GLY A 80 -12.12 21.09 -34.30
N ASP A 81 -13.23 20.54 -33.84
CA ASP A 81 -13.48 20.28 -32.43
C ASP A 81 -12.63 19.09 -31.91
N TYR A 82 -12.25 19.14 -30.64
CA TYR A 82 -11.44 18.09 -30.04
C TYR A 82 -11.80 17.85 -28.56
N TRP A 83 -11.51 16.64 -28.09
CA TRP A 83 -11.79 16.18 -26.75
C TRP A 83 -10.76 15.17 -26.25
N SER A 84 -10.80 14.89 -24.95
CA SER A 84 -10.05 13.77 -24.34
C SER A 84 -11.01 12.69 -23.89
N PRO A 85 -10.85 11.42 -24.34
CA PRO A 85 -11.74 10.32 -23.96
C PRO A 85 -11.79 10.05 -22.45
N SER A 86 -10.71 10.37 -21.74
CA SER A 86 -10.60 10.27 -20.28
C SER A 86 -11.19 11.48 -19.52
N TRP A 87 -11.84 12.42 -20.20
CA TRP A 87 -12.34 13.69 -19.69
C TRP A 87 -11.23 14.73 -19.42
N MET A 88 -10.27 14.44 -18.55
CA MET A 88 -9.07 15.28 -18.44
C MET A 88 -8.18 15.10 -19.67
N PRO A 89 -7.46 16.14 -20.10
CA PRO A 89 -7.44 17.50 -19.53
C PRO A 89 -8.49 18.45 -20.12
N THR A 90 -9.18 18.09 -21.22
CA THR A 90 -10.09 19.01 -21.96
C THR A 90 -11.38 19.32 -21.20
N ARG A 91 -11.84 18.40 -20.36
CA ARG A 91 -13.07 18.50 -19.54
C ARG A 91 -14.32 18.79 -20.38
N ARG A 92 -14.37 18.27 -21.62
CA ARG A 92 -15.57 18.31 -22.43
C ARG A 92 -16.67 17.47 -21.82
N LYS A 93 -17.93 17.81 -22.07
CA LYS A 93 -19.06 17.00 -21.63
C LYS A 93 -19.11 15.73 -22.48
N LEU A 94 -18.75 14.61 -21.87
CA LEU A 94 -18.74 13.29 -22.52
C LEU A 94 -20.09 12.59 -22.35
N GLN A 95 -20.41 11.65 -23.24
CA GLN A 95 -21.50 10.70 -23.17
C GLN A 95 -20.93 9.34 -22.75
N ASP A 96 -21.69 8.53 -22.02
CA ASP A 96 -21.37 7.14 -21.66
C ASP A 96 -19.97 6.96 -21.03
N TYR A 97 -19.53 7.98 -20.28
CA TYR A 97 -18.25 7.88 -19.61
C TYR A 97 -18.25 6.74 -18.59
N THR A 98 -17.21 5.90 -18.68
CA THR A 98 -16.91 4.87 -17.69
C THR A 98 -15.41 4.77 -17.46
N CYS A 99 -15.03 4.51 -16.19
CA CYS A 99 -13.71 4.02 -15.85
C CYS A 99 -13.87 2.73 -15.05
N ARG A 100 -13.27 1.65 -15.51
CA ARG A 100 -13.27 0.34 -14.85
C ARG A 100 -11.88 0.08 -14.30
N HIS A 101 -11.75 0.13 -12.98
CA HIS A 101 -10.53 -0.26 -12.28
C HIS A 101 -10.61 -1.73 -11.91
N GLY A 102 -9.69 -2.52 -12.43
CA GLY A 102 -9.57 -3.95 -12.16
C GLY A 102 -8.21 -4.30 -11.55
N MET A 103 -7.91 -5.58 -11.43
CA MET A 103 -6.69 -6.08 -10.79
C MET A 103 -5.47 -5.85 -11.69
N GLY A 104 -4.73 -4.75 -11.46
CA GLY A 104 -3.55 -4.38 -12.23
C GLY A 104 -3.82 -3.76 -13.61
N TYR A 105 -5.06 -3.38 -13.88
CA TYR A 105 -5.44 -2.70 -15.13
C TYR A 105 -6.54 -1.67 -14.92
N SER A 106 -6.68 -0.76 -15.88
CA SER A 106 -7.80 0.19 -15.94
C SER A 106 -8.29 0.32 -17.36
N ILE A 107 -9.62 0.44 -17.53
CA ILE A 107 -10.24 0.70 -18.83
C ILE A 107 -11.04 1.99 -18.72
N ILE A 108 -10.70 2.98 -19.54
CA ILE A 108 -11.39 4.28 -19.56
C ILE A 108 -12.01 4.47 -20.95
N GLY A 109 -13.31 4.72 -20.96
CA GLY A 109 -14.05 4.88 -22.20
C GLY A 109 -15.13 5.95 -22.13
N SER A 110 -15.42 6.55 -23.29
CA SER A 110 -16.48 7.52 -23.44
C SER A 110 -16.90 7.67 -24.90
N THR A 111 -18.04 8.31 -25.10
CA THR A 111 -18.51 8.72 -26.44
C THR A 111 -18.57 10.25 -26.51
N TYR A 112 -18.12 10.80 -27.63
CA TYR A 112 -18.27 12.22 -27.94
C TYR A 112 -18.65 12.39 -29.39
N GLU A 113 -19.77 13.09 -29.66
CA GLU A 113 -20.27 13.37 -31.00
C GLU A 113 -20.28 12.14 -31.92
N GLY A 114 -20.73 10.98 -31.39
CA GLY A 114 -20.85 9.71 -32.15
C GLY A 114 -19.50 8.98 -32.37
N ILE A 115 -18.43 9.42 -31.77
CA ILE A 115 -17.16 8.67 -31.74
C ILE A 115 -16.95 8.08 -30.34
N LYS A 116 -16.95 6.74 -30.24
CA LYS A 116 -16.60 6.02 -29.03
C LYS A 116 -15.10 5.80 -29.00
N ALA A 117 -14.47 6.12 -27.86
CA ALA A 117 -13.07 5.80 -27.58
C ALA A 117 -12.97 5.03 -26.27
N GLU A 118 -12.24 3.91 -26.27
CA GLU A 118 -11.96 3.09 -25.10
C GLU A 118 -10.47 2.78 -25.05
N THR A 119 -9.85 2.93 -23.88
CA THR A 119 -8.43 2.65 -23.67
C THR A 119 -8.24 1.70 -22.51
N LEU A 120 -7.59 0.56 -22.77
CA LEU A 120 -7.09 -0.38 -21.77
C LEU A 120 -5.65 0.01 -21.42
N TYR A 121 -5.37 0.18 -20.12
CA TYR A 121 -4.05 0.45 -19.55
C TYR A 121 -3.64 -0.72 -18.64
N PHE A 122 -2.47 -1.30 -18.86
CA PHE A 122 -1.92 -2.34 -17.99
C PHE A 122 -0.41 -2.49 -18.16
N VAL A 123 0.24 -3.16 -17.20
CA VAL A 123 1.65 -3.58 -17.26
C VAL A 123 1.68 -5.10 -17.45
N PRO A 124 2.28 -5.63 -18.52
CA PRO A 124 2.47 -7.06 -18.69
C PRO A 124 3.35 -7.66 -17.59
N LEU A 125 3.07 -8.90 -17.19
CA LEU A 125 3.85 -9.60 -16.16
C LEU A 125 5.32 -9.73 -16.57
N GLY A 126 6.23 -9.40 -15.65
CA GLY A 126 7.67 -9.49 -15.81
C GLY A 126 8.30 -8.45 -16.77
N GLU A 127 7.51 -7.48 -17.24
CA GLU A 127 7.99 -6.45 -18.17
C GLU A 127 8.18 -5.08 -17.48
N THR A 128 9.05 -4.26 -18.06
CA THR A 128 9.32 -2.89 -17.59
C THR A 128 8.67 -1.84 -18.49
N LEU A 129 7.42 -2.07 -18.85
CA LEU A 129 6.63 -1.22 -19.74
C LEU A 129 5.14 -1.28 -19.39
N GLU A 130 4.41 -0.26 -19.76
CA GLU A 130 2.95 -0.24 -19.77
C GLU A 130 2.41 -0.15 -21.20
N VAL A 131 1.27 -0.79 -21.43
CA VAL A 131 0.55 -0.82 -22.70
C VAL A 131 -0.71 0.03 -22.59
N TRP A 132 -0.98 0.86 -23.59
CA TRP A 132 -2.26 1.54 -23.80
C TRP A 132 -2.86 1.04 -25.12
N GLN A 133 -3.90 0.23 -25.01
CA GLN A 133 -4.62 -0.23 -26.19
C GLN A 133 -5.87 0.64 -26.39
N VAL A 134 -5.81 1.51 -27.40
CA VAL A 134 -6.86 2.48 -27.72
C VAL A 134 -7.72 1.95 -28.86
N THR A 135 -9.02 1.87 -28.64
CA THR A 135 -9.99 1.50 -29.70
C THR A 135 -10.91 2.68 -29.97
N LEU A 136 -10.88 3.18 -31.21
CA LEU A 136 -11.80 4.20 -31.71
C LEU A 136 -12.88 3.54 -32.58
N THR A 137 -14.15 3.86 -32.33
CA THR A 137 -15.29 3.32 -33.07
C THR A 137 -16.16 4.47 -33.61
N ASN A 138 -16.38 4.49 -34.89
CA ASN A 138 -17.30 5.45 -35.53
C ASN A 138 -18.75 4.94 -35.42
N GLN A 139 -19.55 5.58 -34.60
CA GLN A 139 -20.99 5.28 -34.44
C GLN A 139 -21.88 6.22 -35.29
N ARG A 140 -21.26 7.10 -36.11
CA ARG A 140 -21.96 7.97 -37.04
C ARG A 140 -22.39 7.20 -38.28
N GLU A 141 -23.34 7.75 -39.01
CA GLU A 141 -23.76 7.24 -40.32
C GLU A 141 -22.83 7.69 -41.47
N GLU A 142 -21.90 8.59 -41.20
CA GLU A 142 -20.93 9.16 -42.15
C GLU A 142 -19.48 8.81 -41.77
N VAL A 143 -18.61 8.96 -42.76
CA VAL A 143 -17.16 8.72 -42.57
C VAL A 143 -16.60 9.75 -41.58
N ALA A 144 -15.88 9.28 -40.58
CA ALA A 144 -15.17 10.12 -39.59
C ALA A 144 -13.71 10.30 -40.01
N ALA A 145 -13.29 11.55 -40.21
CA ALA A 145 -11.91 11.94 -40.46
C ALA A 145 -11.32 12.53 -39.16
N LEU A 146 -10.47 11.78 -38.45
CA LEU A 146 -10.00 12.12 -37.12
C LEU A 146 -8.49 12.32 -37.10
N SER A 147 -8.01 13.11 -36.15
CA SER A 147 -6.61 13.09 -35.68
C SER A 147 -6.57 12.60 -34.24
N LEU A 148 -5.64 11.68 -33.94
CA LEU A 148 -5.36 11.21 -32.58
C LEU A 148 -3.98 11.74 -32.18
N PHE A 149 -3.91 12.38 -31.00
CA PHE A 149 -2.68 12.81 -30.39
C PHE A 149 -2.51 12.09 -29.04
N SER A 150 -1.40 11.39 -28.86
CA SER A 150 -1.00 10.92 -27.54
C SER A 150 -0.18 12.01 -26.81
N SER A 151 -0.11 11.97 -25.50
CA SER A 151 0.66 12.95 -24.75
C SER A 151 1.09 12.44 -23.38
N ILE A 152 2.39 12.48 -23.13
CA ILE A 152 3.03 12.31 -21.83
C ILE A 152 4.08 13.41 -21.64
N GLU A 153 4.37 13.74 -20.37
CA GLU A 153 5.50 14.60 -20.05
C GLU A 153 6.56 13.76 -19.33
N PHE A 154 7.78 13.72 -19.85
CA PHE A 154 8.87 12.98 -19.23
C PHE A 154 9.39 13.66 -17.97
N CYS A 155 9.62 12.90 -16.91
CA CYS A 155 10.36 13.33 -15.73
C CYS A 155 11.86 13.30 -16.03
N LEU A 156 12.63 14.19 -15.39
CA LEU A 156 14.09 14.21 -15.46
C LEU A 156 14.72 13.17 -14.49
N TRP A 157 14.10 12.02 -14.33
CA TRP A 157 14.45 10.86 -13.51
C TRP A 157 14.33 11.06 -12.01
N ASP A 158 15.01 12.05 -11.42
CA ASP A 158 14.83 12.40 -10.02
C ASP A 158 13.60 13.30 -9.87
N ALA A 159 12.55 12.76 -9.26
CA ALA A 159 11.28 13.47 -9.14
C ALA A 159 11.36 14.71 -8.24
N GLN A 160 12.25 14.71 -7.24
CA GLN A 160 12.47 15.87 -6.38
C GLN A 160 13.21 16.97 -7.12
N ASP A 161 14.29 16.62 -7.84
CA ASP A 161 15.02 17.57 -8.66
C ASP A 161 14.14 18.16 -9.77
N ASP A 162 13.31 17.30 -10.39
CA ASP A 162 12.35 17.72 -11.42
C ASP A 162 11.27 18.68 -10.88
N ALA A 163 10.88 18.52 -9.60
CA ALA A 163 9.89 19.38 -8.96
C ALA A 163 10.46 20.73 -8.54
N THR A 164 11.79 20.88 -8.37
CA THR A 164 12.45 22.11 -7.94
C THR A 164 13.07 22.85 -9.12
N ASN A 165 13.11 24.18 -9.05
CA ASN A 165 13.67 24.98 -10.16
C ASN A 165 15.20 24.96 -10.21
N PHE A 166 15.86 24.80 -9.07
CA PHE A 166 17.32 24.88 -8.99
C PHE A 166 18.00 23.70 -9.68
N GLN A 167 17.65 22.49 -9.32
CA GLN A 167 18.30 21.29 -9.86
C GLN A 167 17.98 21.06 -11.34
N ARG A 168 16.80 21.47 -11.81
CA ARG A 168 16.42 21.39 -13.22
C ARG A 168 17.36 22.17 -14.15
N ASN A 169 18.09 23.15 -13.66
CA ASN A 169 19.09 23.88 -14.45
C ASN A 169 20.30 23.00 -14.83
N PHE A 170 20.53 21.89 -14.14
CA PHE A 170 21.66 21.00 -14.35
C PHE A 170 21.28 19.70 -15.07
N SER A 171 20.01 19.30 -14.97
CA SER A 171 19.51 18.08 -15.64
C SER A 171 18.92 18.44 -17.00
N THR A 172 19.42 17.82 -18.04
CA THR A 172 18.97 18.07 -19.42
C THR A 172 18.36 16.82 -20.02
N GLY A 173 17.09 16.90 -20.39
CA GLY A 173 16.41 15.88 -21.17
C GLY A 173 16.84 15.94 -22.64
N GLN A 174 17.23 14.80 -23.19
CA GLN A 174 17.55 14.63 -24.60
C GLN A 174 16.61 13.60 -25.20
N VAL A 175 16.05 13.94 -26.35
CA VAL A 175 15.08 13.08 -27.05
C VAL A 175 15.62 12.68 -28.40
N GLU A 176 15.44 11.44 -28.75
CA GLU A 176 15.67 10.89 -30.08
C GLU A 176 14.34 10.34 -30.61
N VAL A 177 14.05 10.56 -31.90
CA VAL A 177 12.86 10.00 -32.54
C VAL A 177 13.31 9.12 -33.69
N GLU A 178 12.84 7.89 -33.71
CA GLU A 178 13.14 6.94 -34.78
C GLU A 178 11.86 6.15 -35.12
N ASP A 179 11.40 6.27 -36.35
CA ASP A 179 10.10 5.74 -36.77
C ASP A 179 8.95 6.25 -35.89
N SER A 180 8.21 5.36 -35.26
CA SER A 180 7.10 5.68 -34.34
C SER A 180 7.49 5.61 -32.87
N VAL A 181 8.80 5.76 -32.56
CA VAL A 181 9.30 5.63 -31.18
C VAL A 181 10.05 6.90 -30.77
N ILE A 182 9.67 7.43 -29.62
CA ILE A 182 10.30 8.57 -28.95
C ILE A 182 11.12 8.02 -27.79
N TYR A 183 12.45 8.23 -27.80
CA TYR A 183 13.37 7.82 -26.74
C TYR A 183 13.80 9.02 -25.94
N HIS A 184 13.84 8.89 -24.60
CA HIS A 184 14.22 9.96 -23.68
C HIS A 184 15.29 9.50 -22.71
N LYS A 185 16.38 10.23 -22.60
CA LYS A 185 17.38 10.11 -21.55
C LYS A 185 17.63 11.46 -20.89
N THR A 186 18.07 11.45 -19.66
CA THR A 186 18.48 12.65 -18.94
C THR A 186 19.97 12.63 -18.67
N GLU A 187 20.66 13.71 -19.02
CA GLU A 187 22.07 13.88 -18.79
C GLU A 187 22.32 14.83 -17.63
N TYR A 188 23.12 14.39 -16.67
CA TYR A 188 23.63 15.20 -15.57
C TYR A 188 24.85 14.52 -14.95
N ARG A 189 25.96 15.19 -14.87
CA ARG A 189 27.26 14.72 -14.35
C ARG A 189 27.82 13.47 -15.05
N GLU A 190 27.02 12.42 -15.21
CA GLU A 190 27.38 11.16 -15.83
C GLU A 190 26.36 10.80 -16.91
N ARG A 191 26.86 10.30 -18.03
CA ARG A 191 26.03 9.82 -19.11
C ARG A 191 25.42 8.47 -18.73
N ARG A 192 24.10 8.41 -18.76
CA ARG A 192 23.33 7.29 -18.22
C ARG A 192 23.20 6.16 -19.22
N ASP A 193 23.12 4.93 -18.68
CA ASP A 193 22.90 3.69 -19.40
C ASP A 193 21.43 3.31 -19.55
N HIS A 194 20.51 4.06 -18.94
CA HIS A 194 19.09 3.83 -18.96
C HIS A 194 18.31 4.96 -19.62
N PHE A 195 17.17 4.61 -20.18
CA PHE A 195 16.29 5.53 -20.89
C PHE A 195 14.83 5.09 -20.83
N ALA A 196 13.92 6.03 -21.06
CA ALA A 196 12.50 5.78 -21.32
C ALA A 196 12.26 5.73 -22.83
N TYR A 197 11.21 5.04 -23.24
CA TYR A 197 10.71 5.05 -24.60
C TYR A 197 9.19 5.13 -24.63
N PHE A 198 8.66 5.79 -25.65
CA PHE A 198 7.23 5.88 -25.91
C PHE A 198 7.00 5.57 -27.38
N ALA A 199 6.33 4.46 -27.67
CA ALA A 199 6.18 3.89 -28.99
C ALA A 199 4.70 3.83 -29.42
N CYS A 200 4.45 3.81 -30.73
CA CYS A 200 3.14 3.68 -31.33
C CYS A 200 3.14 2.58 -32.40
N SER A 201 2.05 1.81 -32.50
CA SER A 201 1.89 0.73 -33.51
C SER A 201 1.66 1.22 -34.95
N GLU A 202 1.38 2.49 -35.12
CA GLU A 202 1.05 3.08 -36.42
C GLU A 202 2.16 4.03 -36.93
N ALA A 203 2.23 4.18 -38.23
CA ALA A 203 3.10 5.20 -38.83
C ALA A 203 2.60 6.61 -38.47
N LEU A 204 3.50 7.46 -38.03
CA LEU A 204 3.16 8.80 -37.57
C LEU A 204 2.88 9.74 -38.74
N THR A 205 1.89 10.61 -38.57
CA THR A 205 1.72 11.83 -39.39
C THR A 205 2.68 12.91 -38.92
N GLY A 206 2.95 12.99 -37.62
CA GLY A 206 3.87 13.88 -36.99
C GLY A 206 4.09 13.54 -35.52
N PHE A 207 4.93 14.30 -34.85
CA PHE A 207 5.23 14.14 -33.43
C PHE A 207 5.63 15.48 -32.79
N ASP A 208 5.59 15.53 -31.46
CA ASP A 208 6.17 16.63 -30.71
C ASP A 208 6.86 16.14 -29.44
N THR A 209 8.03 16.70 -29.15
CA THR A 209 8.79 16.37 -27.96
C THR A 209 9.17 17.58 -27.09
N GLN A 210 8.84 18.79 -27.53
CA GLN A 210 8.97 20.03 -26.74
C GLN A 210 7.60 20.49 -26.22
N ARG A 211 7.44 20.55 -24.90
CA ARG A 211 6.17 20.95 -24.27
C ARG A 211 5.68 22.32 -24.73
N GLU A 212 6.59 23.31 -24.83
CA GLU A 212 6.21 24.67 -25.28
C GLU A 212 5.69 24.69 -26.72
N LYS A 213 6.26 23.86 -27.59
CA LYS A 213 5.81 23.77 -28.98
C LYS A 213 4.46 23.06 -29.09
N PHE A 214 4.24 22.05 -28.28
CA PHE A 214 2.97 21.32 -28.24
C PHE A 214 1.84 22.14 -27.64
N LEU A 215 2.06 22.74 -26.47
CA LEU A 215 1.03 23.52 -25.77
C LEU A 215 0.84 24.91 -26.38
N GLY A 216 1.91 25.61 -26.73
CA GLY A 216 1.91 27.03 -27.04
C GLY A 216 2.26 27.91 -25.82
N ALA A 217 2.75 29.11 -26.06
CA ALA A 217 3.11 30.06 -25.01
C ALA A 217 1.88 30.48 -24.17
N TYR A 218 1.98 30.39 -22.85
CA TYR A 218 0.91 30.69 -21.86
C TYR A 218 -0.35 29.86 -21.98
N ARG A 219 -0.32 28.68 -22.66
CA ARG A 219 -1.41 27.74 -22.78
C ARG A 219 -1.18 26.54 -21.85
N ASP A 220 -2.20 25.79 -21.59
CA ASP A 220 -2.17 24.59 -20.75
C ASP A 220 -2.61 23.32 -21.50
N TRP A 221 -2.66 22.17 -20.79
CA TRP A 221 -3.06 20.89 -21.34
C TRP A 221 -4.52 20.87 -21.84
N ARG A 222 -5.37 21.79 -21.43
CA ARG A 222 -6.77 21.87 -21.86
C ARG A 222 -6.91 22.28 -23.32
N GLU A 223 -5.98 23.15 -23.79
CA GLU A 223 -6.05 23.74 -25.12
C GLU A 223 -4.67 23.80 -25.82
N PRO A 224 -4.04 22.60 -26.08
CA PRO A 224 -2.77 22.57 -26.78
C PRO A 224 -2.91 23.11 -28.20
N ILE A 225 -2.01 24.01 -28.61
CA ILE A 225 -2.06 24.63 -29.93
C ILE A 225 -1.94 23.62 -31.06
N VAL A 226 -1.12 22.58 -30.90
CA VAL A 226 -0.92 21.51 -31.88
C VAL A 226 -2.23 20.73 -32.13
N VAL A 227 -2.99 20.45 -31.06
CA VAL A 227 -4.27 19.75 -31.19
C VAL A 227 -5.32 20.66 -31.83
N GLU A 228 -5.39 21.93 -31.41
CA GLU A 228 -6.31 22.91 -31.98
C GLU A 228 -6.07 23.13 -33.48
N GLN A 229 -4.81 23.24 -33.91
CA GLN A 229 -4.44 23.38 -35.31
C GLN A 229 -4.58 22.07 -36.10
N GLY A 230 -4.50 20.90 -35.43
CA GLY A 230 -4.50 19.59 -36.06
C GLY A 230 -3.20 19.25 -36.79
N GLU A 231 -2.09 19.89 -36.39
CA GLU A 231 -0.78 19.76 -37.06
C GLU A 231 0.37 19.81 -36.05
N SER A 232 1.24 18.78 -36.06
CA SER A 232 2.44 18.70 -35.21
C SER A 232 3.56 19.59 -35.71
N ALA A 233 4.33 20.16 -34.78
CA ALA A 233 5.50 20.97 -35.11
C ALA A 233 6.77 20.13 -35.40
N ASN A 234 6.75 18.81 -35.19
CA ASN A 234 7.87 17.88 -35.30
C ASN A 234 9.08 18.35 -34.47
N SER A 235 8.82 18.82 -33.28
CA SER A 235 9.83 19.42 -32.40
C SER A 235 10.69 18.35 -31.71
N ILE A 236 12.02 18.63 -31.59
CA ILE A 236 12.98 17.78 -30.87
C ILE A 236 13.44 18.51 -29.62
N ALA A 237 13.21 17.91 -28.45
CA ALA A 237 13.59 18.49 -27.17
C ALA A 237 15.06 18.28 -26.83
N GLN A 238 15.68 19.37 -26.42
CA GLN A 238 16.92 19.39 -25.67
C GLN A 238 16.74 20.40 -24.54
N GLY A 239 16.58 19.95 -23.30
CA GLY A 239 16.35 20.84 -22.17
C GLY A 239 15.46 20.27 -21.06
N TRP A 240 14.66 21.12 -20.46
CA TRP A 240 14.00 20.84 -19.17
C TRP A 240 12.54 20.40 -19.28
N GLN A 241 11.96 20.42 -20.47
CA GLN A 241 10.54 20.17 -20.68
C GLN A 241 10.31 19.12 -21.78
N PRO A 242 10.98 17.94 -21.68
CA PRO A 242 10.78 16.88 -22.66
C PRO A 242 9.39 16.27 -22.48
N MET A 243 8.74 16.00 -23.62
CA MET A 243 7.49 15.28 -23.68
C MET A 243 7.50 14.26 -24.82
N GLY A 244 6.47 13.43 -24.90
CA GLY A 244 6.21 12.55 -26.03
C GLY A 244 4.77 12.73 -26.52
N SER A 245 4.63 13.09 -27.80
CA SER A 245 3.34 13.13 -28.49
C SER A 245 3.48 12.51 -29.86
N HIS A 246 2.61 11.56 -30.16
CA HIS A 246 2.41 10.98 -31.49
C HIS A 246 1.17 11.60 -32.11
N HIS A 247 1.21 11.97 -33.39
CA HIS A 247 0.08 12.43 -34.19
C HIS A 247 -0.25 11.43 -35.27
N LEU A 248 -1.48 10.97 -35.31
CA LEU A 248 -2.02 10.02 -36.27
C LEU A 248 -3.25 10.61 -36.97
N LYS A 249 -3.40 10.39 -38.26
CA LYS A 249 -4.65 10.62 -38.99
C LYS A 249 -5.39 9.28 -39.14
N VAL A 250 -6.64 9.26 -38.70
CA VAL A 250 -7.49 8.08 -38.65
C VAL A 250 -8.77 8.36 -39.41
N THR A 251 -9.06 7.54 -40.43
CA THR A 251 -10.34 7.59 -41.16
C THR A 251 -11.13 6.32 -40.83
N LEU A 252 -12.37 6.48 -40.37
CA LEU A 252 -13.24 5.38 -39.99
C LEU A 252 -14.54 5.44 -40.78
N GLN A 253 -14.91 4.33 -41.46
CA GLN A 253 -16.22 4.16 -42.06
C GLN A 253 -17.33 4.06 -41.01
N PRO A 254 -18.62 4.26 -41.34
CA PRO A 254 -19.70 4.00 -40.41
C PRO A 254 -19.62 2.60 -39.80
N GLY A 255 -19.65 2.51 -38.45
CA GLY A 255 -19.55 1.25 -37.72
C GLY A 255 -18.13 0.66 -37.62
N GLU A 256 -17.11 1.26 -38.25
CA GLU A 256 -15.74 0.77 -38.20
C GLU A 256 -15.10 1.06 -36.85
N ALA A 257 -14.33 0.08 -36.37
CA ALA A 257 -13.48 0.21 -35.18
C ALA A 257 -12.01 0.01 -35.56
N ARG A 258 -11.10 0.82 -34.97
CA ARG A 258 -9.65 0.70 -35.15
C ARG A 258 -8.94 0.69 -33.82
N THR A 259 -8.05 -0.27 -33.66
CA THR A 259 -7.22 -0.40 -32.45
C THR A 259 -5.80 0.11 -32.74
N ILE A 260 -5.30 0.98 -31.85
CA ILE A 260 -3.96 1.57 -31.89
C ILE A 260 -3.30 1.27 -30.55
N ILE A 261 -2.05 0.85 -30.58
CA ILE A 261 -1.30 0.49 -29.36
C ILE A 261 -0.20 1.51 -29.12
N PHE A 262 -0.12 2.01 -27.89
CA PHE A 262 1.02 2.77 -27.39
C PHE A 262 1.71 1.98 -26.28
N VAL A 263 3.05 2.11 -26.20
CA VAL A 263 3.89 1.46 -25.20
C VAL A 263 4.81 2.47 -24.59
N LEU A 264 4.70 2.67 -23.27
CA LEU A 264 5.62 3.49 -22.49
C LEU A 264 6.49 2.56 -21.64
N GLY A 265 7.80 2.62 -21.77
CA GLY A 265 8.68 1.70 -21.05
C GLY A 265 9.99 2.30 -20.61
N TYR A 266 10.70 1.49 -19.83
CA TYR A 266 12.02 1.76 -19.27
C TYR A 266 13.00 0.66 -19.71
N HIS A 267 14.22 1.05 -20.08
CA HIS A 267 15.24 0.10 -20.50
C HIS A 267 16.63 0.50 -19.97
N VAL A 268 17.44 -0.51 -19.67
CA VAL A 268 18.82 -0.36 -19.22
C VAL A 268 19.74 -1.10 -20.19
N ASN A 269 20.67 -0.38 -20.79
CA ASN A 269 21.73 -0.98 -21.59
C ASN A 269 22.92 -1.43 -20.71
N PRO A 270 23.68 -2.44 -21.10
CA PRO A 270 24.98 -2.70 -20.48
C PRO A 270 25.87 -1.45 -20.50
N ARG A 271 26.64 -1.23 -19.43
CA ARG A 271 27.44 0.00 -19.27
C ARG A 271 28.45 0.25 -20.40
N ASP A 272 28.99 -0.81 -20.98
CA ASP A 272 29.93 -0.80 -22.12
C ASP A 272 29.24 -0.67 -23.48
N GLN A 273 27.90 -0.73 -23.51
CA GLN A 273 27.07 -0.67 -24.72
C GLN A 273 25.98 0.39 -24.65
N LYS A 274 26.25 1.49 -23.94
CA LYS A 274 25.27 2.59 -23.77
C LYS A 274 24.85 3.22 -25.09
N PHE A 275 25.79 3.39 -26.01
CA PHE A 275 25.62 4.12 -27.25
C PHE A 275 25.94 3.29 -28.49
N ASP A 276 25.34 3.65 -29.63
CA ASP A 276 25.53 3.01 -30.92
C ASP A 276 25.53 4.10 -32.03
N PRO A 277 26.68 4.40 -32.67
CA PRO A 277 28.03 3.82 -32.45
C PRO A 277 28.62 4.10 -31.03
N PRO A 278 29.58 3.27 -30.54
CA PRO A 278 30.12 3.44 -29.19
C PRO A 278 30.69 4.83 -28.86
N ASP A 279 31.25 5.51 -29.85
CA ASP A 279 31.84 6.85 -29.68
C ASP A 279 30.81 8.01 -29.85
N SER A 280 29.55 7.67 -30.04
CA SER A 280 28.45 8.63 -30.19
C SER A 280 27.77 8.88 -28.85
N GLN A 281 26.71 9.73 -28.89
CA GLN A 281 25.78 9.91 -27.77
C GLN A 281 24.38 9.39 -28.12
N ILE A 282 24.28 8.67 -29.24
CA ILE A 282 23.03 8.07 -29.72
C ILE A 282 22.72 6.84 -28.86
N ILE A 283 21.51 6.74 -28.31
CA ILE A 283 21.06 5.62 -27.49
C ILE A 283 21.21 4.31 -28.29
N ASN A 284 21.82 3.29 -27.69
CA ASN A 284 21.79 1.95 -28.26
C ASN A 284 20.39 1.36 -28.10
N LYS A 285 19.71 1.13 -29.22
CA LYS A 285 18.32 0.67 -29.28
C LYS A 285 18.19 -0.81 -29.64
N ARG A 286 19.33 -1.53 -29.83
CA ARG A 286 19.30 -2.91 -30.37
C ARG A 286 18.54 -3.87 -29.48
N THR A 287 18.72 -3.76 -28.15
CA THR A 287 18.11 -4.67 -27.17
C THR A 287 16.65 -4.36 -26.88
N VAL A 288 16.23 -3.11 -27.00
CA VAL A 288 14.85 -2.70 -26.73
C VAL A 288 13.92 -2.85 -27.93
N LYS A 289 14.42 -2.73 -29.16
CA LYS A 289 13.60 -2.85 -30.40
C LYS A 289 12.76 -4.13 -30.47
N PRO A 290 13.28 -5.34 -30.13
CA PRO A 290 12.45 -6.56 -30.16
C PRO A 290 11.32 -6.52 -29.12
N ILE A 291 11.57 -5.92 -27.94
CA ILE A 291 10.57 -5.77 -26.88
C ILE A 291 9.45 -4.83 -27.34
N ILE A 292 9.81 -3.69 -27.92
CA ILE A 292 8.85 -2.74 -28.50
C ILE A 292 8.02 -3.43 -29.59
N ALA A 293 8.65 -4.11 -30.54
CA ALA A 293 7.95 -4.78 -31.62
C ALA A 293 6.97 -5.84 -31.10
N LYS A 294 7.34 -6.60 -30.05
CA LYS A 294 6.45 -7.58 -29.39
C LYS A 294 5.16 -6.94 -28.89
N TYR A 295 5.26 -5.80 -28.21
CA TYR A 295 4.10 -5.18 -27.55
C TYR A 295 3.37 -4.13 -28.41
N LEU A 296 3.83 -3.84 -29.62
CA LEU A 296 3.06 -3.14 -30.64
C LEU A 296 2.17 -4.11 -31.46
N ASP A 297 2.33 -5.42 -31.29
CA ASP A 297 1.48 -6.44 -31.92
C ASP A 297 0.26 -6.74 -31.05
N GLN A 298 -0.93 -6.60 -31.63
CA GLN A 298 -2.20 -6.73 -30.93
C GLN A 298 -2.43 -8.14 -30.34
N ALA A 299 -1.98 -9.20 -31.01
CA ALA A 299 -2.17 -10.56 -30.53
C ALA A 299 -1.33 -10.81 -29.27
N ASN A 300 -0.09 -10.30 -29.23
CA ASN A 300 0.77 -10.36 -28.07
C ASN A 300 0.22 -9.54 -26.89
N VAL A 301 -0.35 -8.37 -27.15
CA VAL A 301 -0.99 -7.53 -26.12
C VAL A 301 -2.20 -8.25 -25.53
N THR A 302 -3.05 -8.84 -26.37
CA THR A 302 -4.21 -9.62 -25.90
C THR A 302 -3.77 -10.80 -25.03
N ALA A 303 -2.76 -11.57 -25.46
CA ALA A 303 -2.25 -12.69 -24.69
C ALA A 303 -1.63 -12.26 -23.35
N ALA A 304 -0.91 -11.13 -23.32
CA ALA A 304 -0.33 -10.56 -22.11
C ALA A 304 -1.41 -10.08 -21.12
N PHE A 305 -2.48 -9.47 -21.60
CA PHE A 305 -3.59 -9.05 -20.75
C PHE A 305 -4.34 -10.25 -20.14
N GLU A 306 -4.60 -11.30 -20.94
CA GLU A 306 -5.21 -12.53 -20.42
C GLU A 306 -4.30 -13.24 -19.40
N ALA A 307 -2.99 -13.21 -19.59
CA ALA A 307 -2.04 -13.72 -18.62
C ALA A 307 -2.10 -12.95 -17.29
N LEU A 308 -2.17 -11.61 -17.32
CA LEU A 308 -2.35 -10.77 -16.13
C LEU A 308 -3.66 -11.10 -15.40
N ARG A 309 -4.78 -11.21 -16.12
CA ARG A 309 -6.07 -11.57 -15.52
C ARG A 309 -6.04 -12.94 -14.85
N ARG A 310 -5.42 -13.93 -15.48
CA ARG A 310 -5.27 -15.28 -14.92
C ARG A 310 -4.39 -15.27 -13.67
N HIS A 311 -3.27 -14.56 -13.70
CA HIS A 311 -2.39 -14.39 -12.55
C HIS A 311 -3.15 -13.90 -11.29
N TRP A 312 -4.00 -12.89 -11.45
CA TRP A 312 -4.81 -12.37 -10.35
C TRP A 312 -5.89 -13.34 -9.90
N ILE A 313 -6.54 -14.06 -10.82
CA ILE A 313 -7.52 -15.11 -10.49
C ILE A 313 -6.86 -16.20 -9.63
N ASP A 314 -5.68 -16.64 -10.02
CA ASP A 314 -4.94 -17.70 -9.31
C ASP A 314 -4.50 -17.21 -7.92
N LEU A 315 -3.96 -16.00 -7.81
CA LEU A 315 -3.56 -15.42 -6.52
C LEU A 315 -4.74 -15.25 -5.56
N LEU A 316 -5.83 -14.64 -6.02
CA LEU A 316 -7.02 -14.43 -5.19
C LEU A 316 -7.68 -15.76 -4.82
N GLY A 317 -7.53 -16.80 -5.65
CA GLY A 317 -8.03 -18.15 -5.40
C GLY A 317 -7.36 -18.87 -4.22
N LEU A 318 -6.22 -18.36 -3.73
CA LEU A 318 -5.52 -18.95 -2.57
C LEU A 318 -6.32 -18.83 -1.27
N GLN A 319 -7.18 -17.81 -1.16
CA GLN A 319 -8.10 -17.64 -0.04
C GLN A 319 -9.41 -17.04 -0.53
N GLN A 320 -10.51 -17.74 -0.27
CA GLN A 320 -11.86 -17.30 -0.65
C GLN A 320 -12.82 -17.62 0.49
N VAL A 321 -13.79 -16.73 0.70
CA VAL A 321 -14.83 -16.90 1.72
C VAL A 321 -16.23 -16.66 1.15
N THR A 322 -17.23 -17.30 1.72
CA THR A 322 -18.64 -17.00 1.47
C THR A 322 -19.32 -16.86 2.82
N THR A 323 -19.57 -15.63 3.21
CA THR A 323 -20.24 -15.25 4.45
C THR A 323 -21.62 -14.65 4.15
N PRO A 324 -22.48 -14.45 5.15
CA PRO A 324 -23.74 -13.73 4.99
C PRO A 324 -23.58 -12.24 4.60
N ASP A 325 -22.39 -11.64 4.84
CA ASP A 325 -22.11 -10.24 4.51
C ASP A 325 -21.37 -10.13 3.16
N GLU A 326 -22.03 -9.58 2.15
CA GLU A 326 -21.45 -9.38 0.80
C GLU A 326 -20.26 -8.44 0.79
N HIS A 327 -20.23 -7.44 1.68
CA HIS A 327 -19.12 -6.48 1.78
C HIS A 327 -17.86 -7.15 2.32
N THR A 328 -18.00 -8.05 3.29
CA THR A 328 -16.91 -8.91 3.78
C THR A 328 -16.40 -9.81 2.65
N ASN A 329 -17.29 -10.46 1.92
CA ASN A 329 -16.92 -11.34 0.79
C ASN A 329 -16.13 -10.56 -0.27
N ARG A 330 -16.60 -9.38 -0.65
CA ARG A 330 -15.95 -8.50 -1.65
C ARG A 330 -14.57 -8.08 -1.23
N MET A 331 -14.42 -7.64 0.03
CA MET A 331 -13.12 -7.18 0.51
C MET A 331 -12.13 -8.33 0.66
N VAL A 332 -12.50 -9.43 1.31
CA VAL A 332 -11.60 -10.56 1.52
C VAL A 332 -11.20 -11.23 0.21
N ASN A 333 -12.15 -11.44 -0.68
CA ASN A 333 -11.94 -12.22 -1.90
C ASN A 333 -11.28 -11.42 -3.02
N ILE A 334 -11.33 -10.07 -2.98
CA ILE A 334 -10.89 -9.23 -4.09
C ILE A 334 -10.03 -8.06 -3.59
N TRP A 335 -10.67 -7.03 -3.05
CA TRP A 335 -10.08 -5.70 -2.95
C TRP A 335 -9.05 -5.55 -1.82
N ASN A 336 -9.31 -6.14 -0.64
CA ASN A 336 -8.33 -6.08 0.45
C ASN A 336 -7.07 -6.90 0.11
N ALA A 337 -7.24 -8.10 -0.47
CA ALA A 337 -6.13 -8.92 -0.95
C ALA A 337 -5.31 -8.19 -2.03
N TYR A 338 -5.97 -7.51 -2.98
CA TYR A 338 -5.32 -6.68 -3.99
C TYR A 338 -4.57 -5.50 -3.36
N GLN A 339 -5.19 -4.78 -2.42
CA GLN A 339 -4.54 -3.69 -1.71
C GLN A 339 -3.32 -4.17 -0.92
N CYS A 340 -3.36 -5.35 -0.29
CA CYS A 340 -2.21 -5.94 0.38
C CYS A 340 -1.02 -6.13 -0.56
N MET A 341 -1.25 -6.57 -1.82
CA MET A 341 -0.19 -6.68 -2.84
C MET A 341 0.44 -5.31 -3.13
N ILE A 342 -0.39 -4.30 -3.34
CA ILE A 342 0.10 -2.95 -3.64
C ILE A 342 0.89 -2.39 -2.46
N THR A 343 0.38 -2.55 -1.24
CA THR A 343 1.06 -2.11 -0.02
C THR A 343 2.38 -2.88 0.19
N PHE A 344 2.41 -4.18 -0.04
CA PHE A 344 3.64 -4.98 -0.02
C PHE A 344 4.68 -4.46 -1.02
N ASN A 345 4.27 -4.12 -2.24
CA ASN A 345 5.17 -3.61 -3.28
C ASN A 345 5.73 -2.23 -2.94
N MET A 346 4.89 -1.33 -2.44
CA MET A 346 5.19 0.09 -2.27
C MET A 346 5.59 0.48 -0.85
N SER A 347 5.28 -0.33 0.18
CA SER A 347 5.26 0.14 1.56
C SER A 347 4.47 1.45 1.66
N ARG A 348 5.11 2.55 2.04
CA ARG A 348 4.50 3.90 2.05
C ARG A 348 5.21 4.85 1.05
N SER A 349 5.98 4.28 0.10
CA SER A 349 6.89 5.09 -0.72
C SER A 349 6.20 5.84 -1.85
N ALA A 350 5.24 5.24 -2.55
CA ALA A 350 4.70 5.80 -3.79
C ALA A 350 3.18 5.67 -3.89
N SER A 351 2.46 6.70 -3.47
CA SER A 351 1.02 6.84 -3.66
C SER A 351 0.70 8.05 -4.54
N PHE A 352 -0.55 8.29 -4.74
CA PHE A 352 -1.03 9.53 -5.36
C PHE A 352 -0.71 10.75 -4.48
N PHE A 353 -0.84 10.61 -3.16
CA PHE A 353 -0.59 11.69 -2.19
C PHE A 353 0.88 11.81 -1.80
N GLU A 354 1.55 10.71 -1.50
CA GLU A 354 2.95 10.69 -1.06
C GLU A 354 3.95 10.84 -2.21
N SER A 355 3.55 10.73 -3.45
CA SER A 355 4.29 10.94 -4.70
C SER A 355 5.71 10.36 -4.79
N GLY A 356 6.17 9.57 -3.81
CA GLY A 356 7.47 8.88 -3.79
C GLY A 356 8.71 9.75 -3.56
N ILE A 357 8.55 11.03 -3.22
CA ILE A 357 9.69 11.95 -3.06
C ILE A 357 10.33 11.84 -1.67
N GLY A 358 9.53 11.71 -0.62
CA GLY A 358 9.96 11.80 0.77
C GLY A 358 10.06 10.48 1.52
N ARG A 359 9.62 9.38 0.96
CA ARG A 359 9.51 8.10 1.66
C ARG A 359 10.25 6.97 0.94
N GLY A 360 10.88 6.09 1.73
CA GLY A 360 11.41 4.81 1.29
C GLY A 360 10.49 3.64 1.69
N MET A 361 11.08 2.45 1.79
CA MET A 361 10.42 1.25 2.31
C MET A 361 10.59 1.25 3.83
N GLY A 362 9.50 1.38 4.59
CA GLY A 362 9.55 1.40 6.05
C GLY A 362 9.95 0.06 6.64
N PHE A 363 10.77 0.06 7.69
CA PHE A 363 11.21 -1.15 8.39
C PHE A 363 10.01 -1.85 9.05
N ARG A 364 9.33 -1.18 9.97
CA ARG A 364 8.15 -1.73 10.64
C ARG A 364 6.97 -1.89 9.68
N ASP A 365 6.79 -0.95 8.75
CA ASP A 365 5.69 -0.99 7.78
C ASP A 365 5.75 -2.25 6.94
N SER A 366 6.94 -2.55 6.36
CA SER A 366 7.11 -3.73 5.51
C SER A 366 6.97 -5.05 6.27
N ASN A 367 7.37 -5.11 7.56
CA ASN A 367 7.15 -6.27 8.42
C ASN A 367 5.66 -6.47 8.71
N GLN A 368 4.91 -5.41 9.01
CA GLN A 368 3.47 -5.48 9.25
C GLN A 368 2.69 -5.86 7.98
N ASP A 369 3.10 -5.33 6.83
CA ASP A 369 2.47 -5.65 5.54
C ASP A 369 2.55 -7.15 5.21
N LEU A 370 3.56 -7.87 5.73
CA LEU A 370 3.69 -9.32 5.57
C LEU A 370 2.66 -10.12 6.39
N LEU A 371 2.16 -9.62 7.51
CA LEU A 371 1.36 -10.42 8.46
C LEU A 371 0.11 -11.05 7.81
N GLY A 372 -0.53 -10.36 6.87
CA GLY A 372 -1.72 -10.86 6.17
C GLY A 372 -1.46 -11.35 4.74
N PHE A 373 -0.21 -11.37 4.26
CA PHE A 373 0.04 -11.45 2.82
C PHE A 373 1.05 -12.52 2.37
N VAL A 374 1.81 -13.12 3.27
CA VAL A 374 2.86 -14.12 2.95
C VAL A 374 2.37 -15.23 2.02
N HIS A 375 1.15 -15.72 2.21
CA HIS A 375 0.58 -16.82 1.43
C HIS A 375 0.47 -16.54 -0.07
N MET A 376 0.35 -15.28 -0.47
CA MET A 376 0.25 -14.90 -1.89
C MET A 376 1.62 -14.81 -2.57
N VAL A 377 2.67 -14.48 -1.83
CA VAL A 377 4.01 -14.20 -2.38
C VAL A 377 5.14 -14.77 -1.52
N PRO A 378 5.13 -16.06 -1.16
CA PRO A 378 6.07 -16.61 -0.16
C PRO A 378 7.54 -16.40 -0.53
N ALA A 379 7.91 -16.55 -1.80
CA ALA A 379 9.29 -16.31 -2.26
C ALA A 379 9.70 -14.84 -2.12
N ARG A 380 8.85 -13.91 -2.55
CA ARG A 380 9.10 -12.47 -2.42
C ARG A 380 9.04 -11.98 -0.97
N ALA A 381 8.22 -12.62 -0.13
CA ALA A 381 8.19 -12.36 1.31
C ALA A 381 9.54 -12.72 1.96
N ARG A 382 10.12 -13.87 1.58
CA ARG A 382 11.45 -14.28 2.01
C ARG A 382 12.52 -13.24 1.64
N GLU A 383 12.55 -12.80 0.39
CA GLU A 383 13.48 -11.76 -0.07
C GLU A 383 13.28 -10.45 0.72
N ARG A 384 12.02 -10.02 0.92
CA ARG A 384 11.71 -8.79 1.66
C ARG A 384 12.19 -8.86 3.11
N ILE A 385 12.02 -9.99 3.79
CA ILE A 385 12.50 -10.18 5.16
C ILE A 385 14.03 -10.02 5.21
N LEU A 386 14.76 -10.62 4.28
CA LEU A 386 16.22 -10.51 4.22
C LEU A 386 16.68 -9.08 3.90
N ASP A 387 16.00 -8.40 2.97
CA ASP A 387 16.26 -6.99 2.65
C ASP A 387 16.06 -6.07 3.86
N ILE A 388 14.98 -6.26 4.62
CA ILE A 388 14.68 -5.48 5.83
C ILE A 388 15.73 -5.78 6.91
N ALA A 389 15.99 -7.06 7.20
CA ALA A 389 16.94 -7.48 8.22
C ALA A 389 18.35 -6.94 7.94
N ALA A 390 18.75 -6.82 6.67
CA ALA A 390 20.04 -6.27 6.28
C ALA A 390 20.21 -4.78 6.64
N THR A 391 19.13 -4.07 6.98
CA THR A 391 19.17 -2.68 7.44
C THR A 391 19.22 -2.54 8.96
N GLN A 392 19.15 -3.65 9.70
CA GLN A 392 19.31 -3.64 11.16
C GLN A 392 20.74 -3.27 11.54
N MET A 393 20.90 -2.54 12.63
CA MET A 393 22.20 -2.17 13.18
C MET A 393 22.72 -3.27 14.13
N GLU A 394 24.04 -3.33 14.34
CA GLU A 394 24.66 -4.33 15.23
C GLU A 394 24.14 -4.29 16.68
N ASN A 395 23.69 -3.13 17.15
CA ASN A 395 23.09 -2.97 18.47
C ASN A 395 21.62 -3.45 18.56
N GLY A 396 21.06 -3.95 17.47
CA GLY A 396 19.68 -4.42 17.38
C GLY A 396 18.65 -3.38 16.93
N GLY A 397 19.00 -2.10 16.91
CA GLY A 397 18.17 -1.04 16.33
C GLY A 397 18.10 -1.13 14.82
N ALA A 398 17.30 -0.30 14.18
CA ALA A 398 17.14 -0.32 12.74
C ALA A 398 17.06 1.10 12.14
N TYR A 399 17.39 1.22 10.87
CA TYR A 399 16.92 2.37 10.09
C TYR A 399 15.42 2.30 9.97
N HIS A 400 14.75 3.42 10.13
CA HIS A 400 13.29 3.48 10.00
C HIS A 400 12.81 3.16 8.58
N GLN A 401 13.65 3.34 7.58
CA GLN A 401 13.38 2.99 6.19
C GLN A 401 14.66 2.65 5.41
N TYR A 402 14.48 1.99 4.27
CA TYR A 402 15.53 1.78 3.28
C TYR A 402 15.10 2.31 1.89
N GLN A 403 16.11 2.61 1.07
CA GLN A 403 15.91 3.17 -0.27
C GLN A 403 15.57 2.04 -1.27
N PRO A 404 14.43 2.11 -1.99
CA PRO A 404 13.92 0.98 -2.78
C PRO A 404 14.87 0.49 -3.88
N LEU A 405 15.60 1.40 -4.54
CA LEU A 405 16.48 1.06 -5.67
C LEU A 405 17.75 0.32 -5.22
N THR A 406 18.35 0.75 -4.10
CA THR A 406 19.62 0.21 -3.58
C THR A 406 19.45 -0.80 -2.46
N LYS A 407 18.29 -0.86 -1.85
CA LYS A 407 17.95 -1.68 -0.67
C LYS A 407 18.82 -1.37 0.55
N ARG A 408 19.38 -0.16 0.62
CA ARG A 408 20.20 0.31 1.74
C ARG A 408 19.39 1.16 2.70
N GLY A 409 19.68 0.98 3.99
CA GLY A 409 19.13 1.85 5.03
C GLY A 409 19.52 3.30 4.79
N ASN A 410 18.64 4.24 5.12
CA ASN A 410 18.90 5.67 5.01
C ASN A 410 18.38 6.42 6.24
N ASN A 411 19.04 7.53 6.55
CA ASN A 411 18.72 8.39 7.69
C ASN A 411 17.83 9.58 7.36
N ASP A 412 17.25 9.65 6.17
CA ASP A 412 16.44 10.81 5.76
C ASP A 412 15.24 11.04 6.71
N VAL A 413 14.67 9.96 7.25
CA VAL A 413 13.62 9.99 8.29
C VAL A 413 14.20 9.77 9.70
N GLY A 414 15.43 9.29 9.79
CA GLY A 414 16.14 9.01 11.04
C GLY A 414 16.04 7.55 11.49
N SER A 415 16.42 7.34 12.75
CA SER A 415 16.43 6.04 13.44
C SER A 415 15.94 6.22 14.88
N ASN A 416 16.08 5.20 15.72
CA ASN A 416 15.69 5.22 17.14
C ASN A 416 14.18 5.27 17.39
N PHE A 417 13.40 4.70 16.47
CA PHE A 417 12.02 4.31 16.74
C PHE A 417 12.08 2.94 17.42
N ASN A 418 11.86 2.92 18.74
CA ASN A 418 12.23 1.75 19.55
C ASN A 418 11.28 0.57 19.41
N ASP A 419 10.15 0.74 18.71
CA ASP A 419 9.26 -0.35 18.32
C ASP A 419 9.74 -1.10 17.05
N ASP A 420 10.49 -0.43 16.15
CA ASP A 420 10.91 -0.98 14.86
C ASP A 420 11.48 -2.41 14.94
N PRO A 421 12.45 -2.73 15.84
CA PRO A 421 13.06 -4.05 15.88
C PRO A 421 12.07 -5.20 16.18
N ALA A 422 11.09 -4.98 17.04
CA ALA A 422 10.14 -6.02 17.45
C ALA A 422 9.28 -6.52 16.28
N TRP A 423 9.00 -5.67 15.31
CA TRP A 423 8.22 -6.03 14.13
C TRP A 423 8.92 -7.06 13.23
N LEU A 424 10.26 -7.10 13.21
CA LEU A 424 10.99 -8.14 12.45
C LEU A 424 10.70 -9.54 13.00
N ILE A 425 10.58 -9.68 14.32
CA ILE A 425 10.22 -10.97 14.95
C ILE A 425 8.83 -11.41 14.47
N LEU A 426 7.86 -10.51 14.46
CA LEU A 426 6.49 -10.81 14.01
C LEU A 426 6.44 -11.15 12.51
N GLY A 427 7.14 -10.40 11.67
CA GLY A 427 7.22 -10.64 10.22
C GLY A 427 7.82 -12.01 9.90
N VAL A 428 8.92 -12.39 10.58
CA VAL A 428 9.57 -13.70 10.43
C VAL A 428 8.67 -14.82 10.96
N SER A 429 8.02 -14.62 12.11
CA SER A 429 7.08 -15.61 12.66
C SER A 429 5.90 -15.87 11.71
N ALA A 430 5.30 -14.82 11.15
CA ALA A 430 4.24 -14.95 10.16
C ALA A 430 4.69 -15.76 8.92
N TYR A 431 5.91 -15.49 8.43
CA TYR A 431 6.51 -16.24 7.34
C TYR A 431 6.70 -17.73 7.66
N LEU A 432 7.25 -18.05 8.83
CA LEU A 432 7.45 -19.44 9.27
C LEU A 432 6.13 -20.18 9.46
N LYS A 433 5.13 -19.56 10.06
CA LYS A 433 3.79 -20.13 10.25
C LYS A 433 3.14 -20.45 8.90
N GLU A 434 3.29 -19.56 7.92
CA GLU A 434 2.68 -19.74 6.61
C GLU A 434 3.42 -20.77 5.76
N THR A 435 4.75 -20.71 5.70
CA THR A 435 5.53 -21.50 4.74
C THR A 435 6.12 -22.80 5.31
N GLY A 436 6.47 -22.79 6.61
CA GLY A 436 7.29 -23.85 7.21
C GLY A 436 8.74 -23.85 6.72
N ASP A 437 9.21 -22.77 6.08
CA ASP A 437 10.60 -22.64 5.61
C ASP A 437 11.52 -22.18 6.72
N TRP A 438 12.00 -23.12 7.52
CA TRP A 438 12.94 -22.86 8.60
C TRP A 438 14.34 -22.51 8.13
N SER A 439 14.66 -22.75 6.85
CA SER A 439 15.99 -22.47 6.29
C SER A 439 16.34 -21.00 6.31
N ILE A 440 15.33 -20.12 6.28
CA ILE A 440 15.52 -18.66 6.33
C ILE A 440 16.30 -18.22 7.59
N LEU A 441 16.15 -18.91 8.71
CA LEU A 441 16.80 -18.55 9.97
C LEU A 441 18.32 -18.73 9.94
N ASN A 442 18.83 -19.52 9.00
CA ASN A 442 20.26 -19.77 8.81
C ASN A 442 20.89 -18.86 7.75
N GLU A 443 20.09 -18.05 7.03
CA GLU A 443 20.59 -17.12 6.04
C GLU A 443 21.52 -16.10 6.71
N LEU A 444 22.69 -15.90 6.10
CA LEU A 444 23.63 -14.90 6.56
C LEU A 444 23.20 -13.52 6.06
N VAL A 445 22.79 -12.67 6.97
CA VAL A 445 22.29 -11.33 6.69
C VAL A 445 23.27 -10.31 7.27
N PRO A 446 23.70 -9.29 6.51
CA PRO A 446 24.58 -8.25 7.01
C PRO A 446 23.87 -7.32 8.01
N TYR A 447 24.59 -6.81 9.01
CA TYR A 447 24.15 -5.62 9.74
C TYR A 447 24.56 -4.36 8.99
N ASP A 448 23.67 -3.34 8.99
CA ASP A 448 23.93 -2.02 8.35
C ASP A 448 24.38 -2.15 6.87
N ASN A 449 23.82 -3.16 6.18
CA ASN A 449 24.23 -3.53 4.81
C ASN A 449 25.76 -3.82 4.63
N LYS A 450 26.49 -4.13 5.72
CA LYS A 450 27.94 -4.45 5.71
C LYS A 450 28.14 -5.97 5.71
N VAL A 451 28.58 -6.51 4.58
CA VAL A 451 28.71 -7.97 4.37
C VAL A 451 29.69 -8.62 5.33
N GLU A 452 30.72 -7.89 5.77
CA GLU A 452 31.75 -8.35 6.70
C GLU A 452 31.24 -8.66 8.13
N VAL A 453 30.05 -8.16 8.50
CA VAL A 453 29.43 -8.41 9.80
C VAL A 453 28.12 -9.20 9.67
N ALA A 454 28.02 -10.03 8.64
CA ALA A 454 26.83 -10.85 8.40
C ALA A 454 26.71 -11.98 9.43
N MET A 455 25.48 -12.15 9.97
CA MET A 455 25.12 -13.19 10.94
C MET A 455 23.85 -13.91 10.51
N PRO A 456 23.57 -15.10 11.05
CA PRO A 456 22.31 -15.81 10.76
C PRO A 456 21.09 -14.94 11.14
N LEU A 457 20.02 -15.01 10.35
CA LEU A 457 18.78 -14.26 10.63
C LEU A 457 18.25 -14.51 12.06
N TYR A 458 18.43 -15.73 12.61
CA TYR A 458 18.02 -16.00 14.00
C TYR A 458 18.72 -15.06 14.99
N GLU A 459 19.99 -14.72 14.78
CA GLU A 459 20.71 -13.78 15.64
C GLU A 459 20.17 -12.36 15.51
N HIS A 460 19.72 -11.96 14.32
CA HIS A 460 18.99 -10.70 14.12
C HIS A 460 17.74 -10.63 15.00
N LEU A 461 16.96 -11.71 15.08
CA LEU A 461 15.78 -11.78 15.96
C LEU A 461 16.15 -11.69 17.43
N GLN A 462 17.23 -12.37 17.85
CA GLN A 462 17.73 -12.25 19.21
C GLN A 462 18.14 -10.82 19.55
N ARG A 463 18.80 -10.11 18.63
CA ARG A 463 19.17 -8.71 18.84
C ARG A 463 17.97 -7.78 18.91
N CYS A 464 16.90 -8.05 18.16
CA CYS A 464 15.63 -7.32 18.30
C CYS A 464 15.06 -7.45 19.71
N PHE A 465 15.06 -8.67 20.26
CA PHE A 465 14.61 -8.93 21.62
C PHE A 465 15.47 -8.20 22.67
N TYR A 466 16.81 -8.35 22.60
CA TYR A 466 17.72 -7.69 23.54
C TYR A 466 17.70 -6.16 23.41
N TYR A 467 17.47 -5.62 22.23
CA TYR A 467 17.36 -4.18 22.03
C TYR A 467 16.32 -3.54 22.96
N THR A 468 15.19 -4.21 23.16
CA THR A 468 14.12 -3.71 24.05
C THR A 468 14.50 -3.85 25.52
N ILE A 469 14.94 -5.04 25.98
CA ILE A 469 15.20 -5.26 27.41
C ILE A 469 16.47 -4.56 27.92
N ASP A 470 17.39 -4.19 27.02
CA ASP A 470 18.57 -3.40 27.35
C ASP A 470 18.26 -1.88 27.42
N ARG A 471 17.01 -1.48 27.11
CA ARG A 471 16.53 -0.09 27.07
C ARG A 471 15.24 0.08 27.85
N LEU A 472 15.31 -0.16 29.15
CA LEU A 472 14.18 0.05 30.04
C LEU A 472 14.33 1.36 30.80
N GLY A 473 13.21 2.03 31.05
CA GLY A 473 13.16 3.27 31.80
C GLY A 473 12.95 3.07 33.30
N PRO A 474 12.63 4.15 34.02
CA PRO A 474 12.54 4.14 35.50
C PRO A 474 11.51 3.17 36.09
N HIS A 475 10.44 2.87 35.38
CA HIS A 475 9.40 1.93 35.80
C HIS A 475 9.67 0.48 35.34
N GLY A 476 10.72 0.26 34.52
CA GLY A 476 11.01 -1.01 33.88
C GLY A 476 10.22 -1.25 32.61
N LEU A 477 9.56 -0.24 32.08
CA LEU A 477 8.91 -0.26 30.77
C LEU A 477 9.92 0.12 29.67
N PRO A 478 9.70 -0.30 28.41
CA PRO A 478 10.61 0.06 27.31
C PRO A 478 10.66 1.57 27.07
N LEU A 479 11.86 2.10 26.87
CA LEU A 479 12.07 3.48 26.45
C LEU A 479 11.48 3.69 25.04
N ILE A 480 10.78 4.81 24.86
CA ILE A 480 10.12 5.11 23.59
C ILE A 480 11.10 5.48 22.47
N GLY A 481 12.28 6.01 22.82
CA GLY A 481 13.24 6.55 21.86
C GLY A 481 12.75 7.86 21.25
N ARG A 482 12.89 8.00 19.96
CA ARG A 482 12.42 9.15 19.18
C ARG A 482 10.90 9.22 19.14
N ALA A 483 10.28 8.08 18.87
CA ALA A 483 8.85 7.80 18.93
C ALA A 483 8.68 6.27 18.91
N ASP A 484 7.47 5.79 19.08
CA ASP A 484 7.07 4.42 18.76
C ASP A 484 6.27 4.39 17.45
N TRP A 485 5.30 3.45 17.30
CA TRP A 485 4.43 3.36 16.13
C TRP A 485 3.75 4.69 15.76
N ASN A 486 3.43 5.52 16.74
CA ASN A 486 2.93 6.87 16.51
C ASN A 486 4.11 7.84 16.37
N ASP A 487 4.59 8.06 15.14
CA ASP A 487 5.72 8.92 14.81
C ASP A 487 5.62 10.34 15.39
N CYS A 488 4.40 10.77 15.71
CA CYS A 488 4.12 12.13 16.18
C CYS A 488 4.06 12.25 17.71
N LEU A 489 4.20 11.14 18.45
CA LEU A 489 4.32 11.15 19.91
C LEU A 489 5.79 11.29 20.31
N ASN A 490 6.27 12.54 20.42
CA ASN A 490 7.69 12.86 20.52
C ASN A 490 8.09 13.22 21.95
N LEU A 491 8.05 12.26 22.85
CA LEU A 491 8.24 12.49 24.29
C LEU A 491 9.69 12.85 24.69
N ASN A 492 10.66 12.69 23.80
CA ASN A 492 12.07 13.05 24.00
C ASN A 492 12.55 14.18 23.07
N CYS A 493 11.66 14.77 22.28
CA CYS A 493 12.00 15.83 21.33
C CYS A 493 11.43 17.15 21.83
N PHE A 494 12.22 17.86 22.62
CA PHE A 494 11.79 19.14 23.17
C PHE A 494 12.06 20.26 22.17
N SER A 495 11.00 20.99 21.79
CA SER A 495 11.08 22.26 21.12
C SER A 495 10.57 23.34 22.04
N GLU A 496 11.31 24.43 22.21
CA GLU A 496 10.86 25.60 22.97
C GLU A 496 9.92 26.47 22.14
N GLU A 497 9.92 26.29 20.82
CA GLU A 497 9.17 27.07 19.85
C GLU A 497 8.10 26.20 19.15
N PRO A 498 6.81 26.54 19.26
CA PRO A 498 5.74 25.76 18.64
C PRO A 498 5.83 25.64 17.11
N GLY A 499 6.54 26.56 16.46
CA GLY A 499 6.80 26.54 15.01
C GLY A 499 7.98 25.69 14.59
N GLU A 500 8.75 25.17 15.53
CA GLU A 500 9.89 24.30 15.26
C GLU A 500 9.38 22.88 15.00
N SER A 501 9.74 22.31 13.85
CA SER A 501 9.27 20.97 13.52
C SER A 501 10.09 19.90 14.25
N PHE A 502 9.48 18.76 14.47
CA PHE A 502 10.13 17.54 14.93
C PHE A 502 11.41 17.18 14.14
N GLN A 503 11.51 17.52 12.86
CA GLN A 503 12.68 17.26 12.03
C GLN A 503 13.84 18.21 12.33
N THR A 504 13.58 19.39 12.86
CA THR A 504 14.58 20.41 13.20
C THR A 504 14.99 20.37 14.66
N THR A 505 14.17 19.80 15.55
CA THR A 505 14.54 19.56 16.94
C THR A 505 15.62 18.49 17.02
N THR A 506 16.59 18.68 17.93
CA THR A 506 17.55 17.65 18.25
C THR A 506 16.82 16.50 18.94
N ASN A 507 16.56 15.45 18.21
CA ASN A 507 16.01 14.25 18.79
C ASN A 507 17.02 13.60 19.72
N ARG A 508 16.57 13.21 20.89
CA ARG A 508 17.40 12.58 21.90
C ARG A 508 16.81 11.22 22.25
N GLU A 509 17.70 10.24 22.29
CA GLU A 509 17.47 8.98 22.94
C GLU A 509 17.32 9.25 24.45
N GLY A 510 16.17 9.62 24.92
CA GLY A 510 15.93 9.85 26.35
C GLY A 510 16.02 8.53 27.11
N ASN A 511 16.25 8.64 28.42
CA ASN A 511 16.33 7.50 29.34
C ASN A 511 15.20 7.51 30.40
N VAL A 512 14.15 8.27 30.18
CA VAL A 512 13.02 8.42 31.10
C VAL A 512 11.68 8.12 30.43
N ALA A 513 11.46 8.64 29.23
CA ALA A 513 10.17 8.45 28.52
C ALA A 513 9.98 6.99 28.09
N GLU A 514 8.87 6.38 28.54
CA GLU A 514 8.57 4.96 28.39
C GLU A 514 7.26 4.75 27.62
N SER A 515 7.19 3.66 26.83
CA SER A 515 6.01 3.31 26.04
C SER A 515 5.35 2.02 26.54
N VAL A 516 4.09 2.10 26.91
CA VAL A 516 3.26 0.92 27.25
C VAL A 516 2.88 0.15 25.97
N PHE A 517 2.75 0.86 24.85
CA PHE A 517 2.55 0.21 23.55
C PHE A 517 3.71 -0.73 23.18
N ILE A 518 4.97 -0.26 23.31
CA ILE A 518 6.15 -1.10 23.04
C ILE A 518 6.21 -2.28 24.04
N ALA A 519 5.78 -2.09 25.29
CA ALA A 519 5.72 -3.18 26.26
C ALA A 519 4.77 -4.30 25.82
N GLY A 520 3.56 -3.96 25.35
CA GLY A 520 2.63 -4.93 24.76
C GLY A 520 3.20 -5.61 23.53
N LEU A 521 3.77 -4.85 22.61
CA LEU A 521 4.42 -5.38 21.40
C LEU A 521 5.60 -6.32 21.74
N PHE A 522 6.39 -6.00 22.74
CA PHE A 522 7.50 -6.82 23.23
C PHE A 522 7.00 -8.17 23.78
N VAL A 523 5.93 -8.16 24.58
CA VAL A 523 5.32 -9.41 25.08
C VAL A 523 4.87 -10.31 23.94
N LEU A 524 4.15 -9.74 22.97
CA LEU A 524 3.71 -10.47 21.78
C LEU A 524 4.89 -11.06 21.00
N ALA A 525 5.89 -10.24 20.67
CA ALA A 525 7.08 -10.66 19.92
C ALA A 525 7.91 -11.70 20.68
N SER A 526 7.99 -11.61 22.02
CA SER A 526 8.71 -12.56 22.85
C SER A 526 8.06 -13.95 22.87
N HIS A 527 6.74 -14.03 22.88
CA HIS A 527 6.04 -15.29 22.74
C HIS A 527 6.29 -15.94 21.37
N GLU A 528 6.23 -15.16 20.29
CA GLU A 528 6.54 -15.63 18.94
C GLU A 528 7.98 -16.15 18.82
N LEU A 529 8.93 -15.42 19.41
CA LEU A 529 10.35 -15.81 19.39
C LEU A 529 10.61 -17.06 20.26
N ALA A 530 9.88 -17.21 21.37
CA ALA A 530 9.95 -18.39 22.20
C ALA A 530 9.45 -19.64 21.49
N ASP A 531 8.37 -19.54 20.73
CA ASP A 531 7.83 -20.65 19.94
C ASP A 531 8.78 -21.04 18.79
N ILE A 532 9.45 -20.07 18.17
CA ILE A 532 10.54 -20.32 17.20
C ILE A 532 11.70 -21.05 17.87
N ALA A 533 12.12 -20.59 19.04
CA ALA A 533 13.23 -21.21 19.80
C ALA A 533 12.90 -22.65 20.23
N ASP A 534 11.68 -22.93 20.67
CA ASP A 534 11.23 -24.30 21.00
C ASP A 534 11.29 -25.22 19.80
N HIS A 535 10.85 -24.75 18.63
CA HIS A 535 10.93 -25.55 17.40
C HIS A 535 12.38 -25.87 17.03
N LEU A 536 13.29 -24.91 17.26
CA LEU A 536 14.73 -25.11 17.07
C LEU A 536 15.40 -25.92 18.19
N GLN A 537 14.65 -26.43 19.18
CA GLN A 537 15.12 -27.15 20.36
C GLN A 537 16.09 -26.30 21.23
N ARG A 538 15.95 -24.99 21.19
CA ARG A 538 16.71 -24.01 22.01
C ARG A 538 15.94 -23.69 23.30
N SER A 539 15.72 -24.71 24.14
CA SER A 539 14.84 -24.61 25.31
C SER A 539 15.26 -23.52 26.32
N ALA A 540 16.56 -23.27 26.47
CA ALA A 540 17.04 -22.22 27.37
C ALA A 540 16.67 -20.82 26.85
N ASP A 541 16.77 -20.60 25.54
CA ASP A 541 16.35 -19.35 24.90
C ASP A 541 14.84 -19.15 25.01
N ALA A 542 14.06 -20.18 24.71
CA ALA A 542 12.61 -20.17 24.83
C ALA A 542 12.13 -19.83 26.25
N GLN A 543 12.74 -20.48 27.26
CA GLN A 543 12.44 -20.22 28.67
C GLN A 543 12.76 -18.76 29.04
N ARG A 544 13.88 -18.24 28.57
CA ARG A 544 14.27 -16.85 28.82
C ARG A 544 13.28 -15.87 28.20
N TYR A 545 12.91 -16.05 26.92
CA TYR A 545 11.96 -15.16 26.25
C TYR A 545 10.60 -15.13 26.95
N ARG A 546 10.07 -16.27 27.40
CA ARG A 546 8.85 -16.35 28.19
C ARG A 546 8.98 -15.70 29.57
N ALA A 547 10.12 -15.86 30.22
CA ALA A 547 10.36 -15.22 31.51
C ALA A 547 10.37 -13.69 31.42
N GLU A 548 11.03 -13.14 30.39
CA GLU A 548 11.05 -11.68 30.17
C GLU A 548 9.66 -11.16 29.73
N ALA A 549 8.90 -11.92 28.92
CA ALA A 549 7.51 -11.58 28.58
C ALA A 549 6.64 -11.51 29.85
N THR A 550 6.75 -12.52 30.74
CA THR A 550 6.03 -12.53 32.03
C THR A 550 6.44 -11.36 32.92
N SER A 551 7.73 -11.05 33.00
CA SER A 551 8.24 -9.93 33.77
C SER A 551 7.69 -8.59 33.24
N MET A 552 7.63 -8.42 31.92
CA MET A 552 7.07 -7.23 31.28
C MET A 552 5.57 -7.12 31.53
N ASP A 553 4.80 -8.21 31.43
CA ASP A 553 3.37 -8.22 31.77
C ASP A 553 3.13 -7.77 33.23
N GLN A 554 3.91 -8.28 34.18
CA GLN A 554 3.87 -7.84 35.57
C GLN A 554 4.20 -6.35 35.73
N THR A 555 5.15 -5.86 34.96
CA THR A 555 5.54 -4.44 34.92
C THR A 555 4.40 -3.58 34.37
N VAL A 556 3.79 -3.98 33.28
CA VAL A 556 2.60 -3.29 32.69
C VAL A 556 1.43 -3.32 33.68
N THR A 557 1.19 -4.46 34.34
CA THR A 557 0.15 -4.57 35.35
C THR A 557 0.34 -3.57 36.49
N LYS A 558 1.59 -3.35 36.91
CA LYS A 558 1.91 -2.50 38.04
C LYS A 558 2.00 -1.01 37.67
N HIS A 559 2.56 -0.69 36.50
CA HIS A 559 2.90 0.66 36.11
C HIS A 559 2.18 1.14 34.85
N GLY A 560 1.67 0.25 34.02
CA GLY A 560 0.97 0.57 32.78
C GLY A 560 -0.57 0.50 32.87
N TRP A 561 -1.15 0.16 34.02
CA TRP A 561 -2.61 0.08 34.22
C TRP A 561 -3.15 1.28 35.00
N ASP A 562 -4.18 1.95 34.47
CA ASP A 562 -4.78 3.17 35.08
C ASP A 562 -6.16 2.94 35.71
N GLY A 563 -6.46 1.68 36.06
CA GLY A 563 -7.69 1.28 36.72
C GLY A 563 -8.80 0.80 35.77
N ASP A 564 -8.99 1.39 34.60
CA ASP A 564 -9.99 0.99 33.60
C ASP A 564 -9.38 0.72 32.23
N TRP A 565 -8.16 1.21 31.96
CA TRP A 565 -7.46 1.02 30.67
C TRP A 565 -5.96 1.04 30.83
N PHE A 566 -5.21 0.65 29.80
CA PHE A 566 -3.76 0.75 29.75
C PHE A 566 -3.32 2.17 29.42
N LEU A 567 -2.36 2.71 30.23
CA LEU A 567 -1.69 3.97 29.91
C LEU A 567 -1.07 3.96 28.52
N ARG A 568 -0.89 5.15 27.95
CA ARG A 568 -0.15 5.25 26.68
C ARG A 568 1.36 5.23 26.91
N ALA A 569 1.84 6.04 27.87
CA ALA A 569 3.27 6.26 28.05
C ALA A 569 3.53 6.99 29.38
N TYR A 570 4.82 7.12 29.71
CA TYR A 570 5.36 8.14 30.60
C TYR A 570 6.21 9.12 29.78
N ASP A 571 6.06 10.44 30.04
CA ASP A 571 6.86 11.46 29.37
C ASP A 571 8.29 11.56 29.94
N ALA A 572 9.13 12.42 29.35
CA ALA A 572 10.51 12.60 29.81
C ALA A 572 10.64 13.20 31.22
N PHE A 573 9.55 13.68 31.80
CA PHE A 573 9.48 14.21 33.16
C PHE A 573 8.89 13.19 34.15
N GLY A 574 8.52 12.00 33.67
CA GLY A 574 7.88 10.95 34.45
C GLY A 574 6.36 11.14 34.66
N ASN A 575 5.74 12.05 33.92
CA ASN A 575 4.30 12.22 33.97
C ASN A 575 3.59 11.16 33.11
N LYS A 576 2.42 10.73 33.53
CA LYS A 576 1.58 9.80 32.78
C LYS A 576 1.01 10.45 31.52
N VAL A 577 0.97 9.72 30.44
CA VAL A 577 0.26 10.04 29.20
C VAL A 577 -0.79 8.96 28.97
N GLY A 578 -1.99 9.34 28.60
CA GLY A 578 -3.10 8.39 28.43
C GLY A 578 -3.71 7.94 29.77
N SER A 579 -3.74 8.81 30.78
CA SER A 579 -4.32 8.59 32.11
C SER A 579 -5.58 9.39 32.32
N ARG A 580 -6.44 8.89 33.19
CA ARG A 580 -7.60 9.64 33.71
C ARG A 580 -7.19 10.95 34.42
N GLU A 581 -5.94 11.04 34.88
CA GLU A 581 -5.36 12.22 35.52
C GLU A 581 -5.05 13.34 34.52
N CYS A 582 -5.00 13.04 33.21
CA CYS A 582 -4.76 14.03 32.15
C CYS A 582 -6.03 14.83 31.85
N ASP A 583 -5.88 16.12 31.52
CA ASP A 583 -7.01 16.96 31.08
C ASP A 583 -7.46 16.55 29.67
N GLU A 584 -6.51 16.31 28.77
CA GLU A 584 -6.70 15.89 27.38
C GLU A 584 -5.86 14.63 27.09
N GLY A 585 -6.18 13.85 26.08
CA GLY A 585 -5.48 12.61 25.77
C GLY A 585 -5.53 11.59 26.93
N ARG A 586 -6.71 11.35 27.48
CA ARG A 586 -6.89 10.45 28.65
C ARG A 586 -6.78 8.98 28.31
N ILE A 587 -7.25 8.58 27.13
CA ILE A 587 -7.24 7.20 26.66
C ILE A 587 -6.78 7.13 25.21
N PHE A 588 -5.96 6.13 24.90
CA PHE A 588 -5.39 5.91 23.57
C PHE A 588 -5.70 4.50 23.08
N ILE A 589 -5.97 4.36 21.79
CA ILE A 589 -6.26 3.06 21.16
C ILE A 589 -5.02 2.16 21.10
N GLU A 590 -3.82 2.72 20.88
CA GLU A 590 -2.62 1.95 20.53
C GLU A 590 -2.20 1.01 21.66
N SER A 591 -2.04 1.53 22.88
CA SER A 591 -1.64 0.70 24.02
C SER A 591 -2.73 -0.29 24.42
N ASN A 592 -4.02 0.12 24.37
CA ASN A 592 -5.13 -0.76 24.70
C ASN A 592 -5.24 -1.92 23.69
N GLY A 593 -5.14 -1.64 22.38
CA GLY A 593 -5.17 -2.68 21.35
C GLY A 593 -3.96 -3.63 21.45
N MET A 594 -2.76 -3.09 21.56
CA MET A 594 -1.54 -3.91 21.54
C MET A 594 -1.39 -4.76 22.80
N CYS A 595 -1.68 -4.23 23.99
CA CYS A 595 -1.61 -4.99 25.23
C CYS A 595 -2.62 -6.14 25.23
N VAL A 596 -3.87 -5.90 24.80
CA VAL A 596 -4.87 -6.99 24.71
C VAL A 596 -4.46 -8.03 23.68
N MET A 597 -3.98 -7.62 22.49
CA MET A 597 -3.48 -8.57 21.47
C MET A 597 -2.31 -9.42 21.97
N ALA A 598 -1.49 -8.89 22.87
CA ALA A 598 -0.40 -9.63 23.52
C ALA A 598 -0.91 -10.58 24.63
N GLY A 599 -2.19 -10.59 24.93
CA GLY A 599 -2.81 -11.42 25.97
C GLY A 599 -2.86 -10.78 27.36
N LEU A 600 -2.39 -9.55 27.51
CA LEU A 600 -2.35 -8.87 28.81
C LEU A 600 -3.78 -8.59 29.29
N GLY A 601 -4.05 -8.98 30.54
CA GLY A 601 -5.34 -8.77 31.20
C GLY A 601 -6.49 -9.66 30.71
N VAL A 602 -6.25 -10.62 29.82
CA VAL A 602 -7.31 -11.54 29.32
C VAL A 602 -7.78 -12.50 30.42
N GLU A 603 -6.87 -13.02 31.25
CA GLU A 603 -7.20 -13.97 32.30
C GLU A 603 -7.88 -13.35 33.53
N ASP A 604 -7.64 -12.07 33.79
CA ASP A 604 -8.10 -11.37 35.01
C ASP A 604 -9.21 -10.31 34.75
N GLY A 605 -9.70 -10.22 33.50
CA GLY A 605 -10.79 -9.35 33.08
C GLY A 605 -10.40 -7.91 32.76
N ARG A 606 -9.13 -7.53 32.91
CA ARG A 606 -8.66 -6.17 32.54
C ARG A 606 -8.75 -5.90 31.04
N ALA A 607 -8.56 -6.93 30.21
CA ALA A 607 -8.73 -6.79 28.77
C ALA A 607 -10.15 -6.38 28.41
N GLU A 608 -11.18 -7.01 29.01
CA GLU A 608 -12.59 -6.65 28.79
C GLU A 608 -12.87 -5.22 29.26
N GLN A 609 -12.31 -4.81 30.41
CA GLN A 609 -12.46 -3.45 30.92
C GLN A 609 -11.82 -2.41 29.96
N ALA A 610 -10.61 -2.69 29.46
CA ALA A 610 -9.92 -1.82 28.52
C ALA A 610 -10.67 -1.69 27.18
N LEU A 611 -11.19 -2.80 26.65
CA LEU A 611 -12.01 -2.80 25.43
C LEU A 611 -13.34 -2.07 25.64
N ALA A 612 -13.99 -2.22 26.79
CA ALA A 612 -15.20 -1.48 27.14
C ALA A 612 -14.94 0.04 27.23
N ALA A 613 -13.79 0.46 27.82
CA ALA A 613 -13.39 1.86 27.85
C ALA A 613 -13.09 2.40 26.43
N VAL A 614 -12.44 1.62 25.56
CA VAL A 614 -12.25 1.98 24.13
C VAL A 614 -13.60 2.20 23.45
N ASN A 615 -14.56 1.29 23.65
CA ASN A 615 -15.89 1.42 23.06
C ASN A 615 -16.62 2.69 23.58
N GLU A 616 -16.56 2.95 24.88
CA GLU A 616 -17.23 4.11 25.48
C GLU A 616 -16.64 5.44 25.03
N HIS A 617 -15.31 5.54 25.02
CA HIS A 617 -14.63 6.82 24.85
C HIS A 617 -14.17 7.10 23.42
N LEU A 618 -13.76 6.07 22.66
CA LEU A 618 -13.11 6.24 21.36
C LEU A 618 -13.96 5.84 20.15
N ALA A 619 -14.98 4.96 20.33
CA ALA A 619 -15.77 4.49 19.20
C ALA A 619 -16.65 5.59 18.59
N THR A 620 -16.75 5.60 17.27
CA THR A 620 -17.60 6.50 16.49
C THR A 620 -18.30 5.71 15.36
N PRO A 621 -19.33 6.27 14.71
CA PRO A 621 -19.94 5.59 13.55
C PRO A 621 -19.01 5.32 12.38
N HIS A 622 -17.84 5.98 12.32
CA HIS A 622 -16.88 5.89 11.23
C HIS A 622 -15.59 5.14 11.58
N GLY A 623 -15.53 4.54 12.77
CA GLY A 623 -14.37 3.83 13.30
C GLY A 623 -13.99 4.32 14.69
N ILE A 624 -12.81 3.90 15.18
CA ILE A 624 -12.31 4.19 16.52
C ILE A 624 -11.22 5.27 16.40
N VAL A 625 -11.35 6.38 17.11
CA VAL A 625 -10.36 7.47 17.12
C VAL A 625 -9.11 7.08 17.93
N LEU A 626 -7.97 7.72 17.65
CA LEU A 626 -6.70 7.42 18.30
C LEU A 626 -6.73 7.71 19.80
N GLN A 627 -7.25 8.85 20.20
CA GLN A 627 -7.33 9.24 21.62
C GLN A 627 -8.50 10.18 21.89
N GLN A 628 -8.83 10.35 23.18
CA GLN A 628 -9.82 11.29 23.68
C GLN A 628 -9.47 11.77 25.10
N PRO A 629 -9.84 13.03 25.44
CA PRO A 629 -10.22 14.12 24.53
C PRO A 629 -9.10 14.50 23.55
N ALA A 630 -9.46 15.09 22.40
CA ALA A 630 -8.45 15.64 21.48
C ALA A 630 -7.67 16.79 22.14
N TYR A 631 -6.42 16.98 21.71
CA TYR A 631 -5.61 18.10 22.18
C TYR A 631 -6.10 19.41 21.56
N SER A 632 -6.41 20.40 22.40
CA SER A 632 -6.93 21.71 21.98
C SER A 632 -5.81 22.73 21.69
N ARG A 633 -4.57 22.43 22.07
CA ARG A 633 -3.40 23.29 21.91
C ARG A 633 -2.13 22.45 21.74
N TYR A 634 -1.05 23.10 21.30
CA TYR A 634 0.26 22.47 21.23
C TYR A 634 0.87 22.28 22.64
N TYR A 635 1.33 21.05 22.90
CA TYR A 635 2.02 20.66 24.13
C TYR A 635 3.47 20.30 23.80
N LEU A 636 4.42 21.12 24.22
CA LEU A 636 5.86 20.95 23.94
C LEU A 636 6.38 19.54 24.30
N HIS A 637 5.94 19.00 25.42
CA HIS A 637 6.38 17.69 25.93
C HIS A 637 5.72 16.48 25.28
N LEU A 638 4.72 16.67 24.42
CA LEU A 638 4.04 15.61 23.66
C LEU A 638 4.45 15.58 22.19
N GLY A 639 4.89 16.71 21.66
CA GLY A 639 5.35 16.84 20.28
C GLY A 639 4.23 17.02 19.26
N GLU A 640 4.48 16.56 18.03
CA GLU A 640 3.63 16.83 16.87
C GLU A 640 2.20 16.31 16.98
N ILE A 641 1.94 15.28 17.77
CA ILE A 641 0.57 14.78 17.99
C ILE A 641 -0.41 15.89 18.41
N SER A 642 0.06 16.87 19.17
CA SER A 642 -0.75 17.99 19.68
C SER A 642 -0.75 19.22 18.75
N SER A 643 -0.01 19.18 17.63
CA SER A 643 0.03 20.28 16.65
C SER A 643 -1.10 20.23 15.63
N TYR A 644 -1.66 19.05 15.38
CA TYR A 644 -2.76 18.89 14.42
C TYR A 644 -4.08 19.42 14.97
N PRO A 645 -4.98 19.93 14.13
CA PRO A 645 -6.33 20.29 14.56
C PRO A 645 -7.06 19.09 15.17
N PRO A 646 -7.96 19.31 16.17
CA PRO A 646 -8.74 18.24 16.77
C PRO A 646 -9.51 17.40 15.73
N GLY A 647 -9.43 16.09 15.85
CA GLY A 647 -10.07 15.13 14.96
C GLY A 647 -9.32 14.85 13.66
N TYR A 648 -8.13 15.44 13.45
CA TYR A 648 -7.32 15.19 12.26
C TYR A 648 -5.99 14.54 12.59
N LYS A 649 -5.53 13.68 11.67
CA LYS A 649 -4.23 13.01 11.79
C LYS A 649 -4.12 12.30 13.15
N GLU A 650 -2.97 12.40 13.78
CA GLU A 650 -2.72 11.77 15.08
C GLU A 650 -3.43 12.44 16.24
N ASN A 651 -4.02 13.64 16.07
CA ASN A 651 -4.80 14.30 17.12
C ASN A 651 -6.28 13.88 17.06
N ALA A 652 -6.61 12.73 17.62
CA ALA A 652 -7.97 12.16 17.69
C ALA A 652 -8.63 11.90 16.32
N GLY A 653 -7.85 11.71 15.26
CA GLY A 653 -8.32 11.15 14.01
C GLY A 653 -8.58 9.64 14.16
N ILE A 654 -9.32 9.06 13.22
CA ILE A 654 -9.49 7.62 13.09
C ILE A 654 -8.34 7.11 12.22
N PHE A 655 -7.29 6.55 12.82
CA PHE A 655 -6.26 5.83 12.07
C PHE A 655 -6.78 4.40 11.82
N CYS A 656 -7.12 4.12 10.57
CA CYS A 656 -7.72 2.83 10.21
C CYS A 656 -6.80 1.63 10.48
N HIS A 657 -5.50 1.87 10.61
CA HIS A 657 -4.47 0.88 10.93
C HIS A 657 -4.61 0.29 12.36
N THR A 658 -5.00 1.11 13.35
CA THR A 658 -5.09 0.67 14.75
C THR A 658 -6.43 0.01 15.07
N ASN A 659 -7.45 0.26 14.28
CA ASN A 659 -8.79 -0.29 14.52
C ASN A 659 -8.81 -1.84 14.52
N PRO A 660 -8.11 -2.55 13.60
CA PRO A 660 -7.99 -4.00 13.65
C PRO A 660 -7.39 -4.57 14.93
N TRP A 661 -6.53 -3.83 15.64
CA TRP A 661 -5.99 -4.29 16.92
C TRP A 661 -7.10 -4.45 17.97
N ILE A 662 -8.07 -3.55 17.98
CA ILE A 662 -9.26 -3.66 18.83
C ILE A 662 -10.18 -4.80 18.34
N MET A 663 -10.39 -4.95 17.03
CA MET A 663 -11.17 -6.06 16.47
C MET A 663 -10.59 -7.42 16.89
N ILE A 664 -9.27 -7.56 16.85
CA ILE A 664 -8.56 -8.76 17.31
C ILE A 664 -8.74 -8.95 18.80
N GLY A 665 -8.60 -7.89 19.61
CA GLY A 665 -8.82 -7.90 21.05
C GLY A 665 -10.24 -8.37 21.41
N GLU A 666 -11.25 -7.83 20.75
CA GLU A 666 -12.66 -8.24 20.93
C GLU A 666 -12.87 -9.72 20.55
N ALA A 667 -12.27 -10.18 19.46
CA ALA A 667 -12.32 -11.58 19.08
C ALA A 667 -11.62 -12.49 20.10
N MET A 668 -10.51 -12.06 20.71
CA MET A 668 -9.80 -12.81 21.75
C MET A 668 -10.65 -13.03 23.00
N VAL A 669 -11.47 -12.04 23.37
CA VAL A 669 -12.39 -12.15 24.51
C VAL A 669 -13.77 -12.69 24.12
N GLY A 670 -13.97 -13.06 22.85
CA GLY A 670 -15.19 -13.74 22.39
C GLY A 670 -16.32 -12.81 21.91
N HIS A 671 -16.07 -11.54 21.73
CA HIS A 671 -17.08 -10.53 21.34
C HIS A 671 -17.19 -10.39 19.80
N GLY A 672 -17.68 -11.42 19.11
CA GLY A 672 -17.75 -11.49 17.65
C GLY A 672 -18.61 -10.39 17.02
N ASP A 673 -19.73 -10.04 17.64
CA ASP A 673 -20.61 -8.98 17.14
C ASP A 673 -19.90 -7.64 17.10
N LEU A 674 -19.18 -7.28 18.17
CA LEU A 674 -18.48 -6.00 18.27
C LEU A 674 -17.22 -5.94 17.39
N ALA A 675 -16.48 -7.05 17.31
CA ALA A 675 -15.34 -7.17 16.41
C ALA A 675 -15.75 -6.94 14.95
N HIS A 676 -16.85 -7.55 14.51
CA HIS A 676 -17.36 -7.37 13.15
C HIS A 676 -17.99 -6.00 12.94
N ASP A 677 -18.68 -5.44 13.93
CA ASP A 677 -19.22 -4.08 13.84
C ASP A 677 -18.11 -3.04 13.61
N TYR A 678 -17.02 -3.11 14.37
CA TYR A 678 -15.85 -2.24 14.13
C TYR A 678 -15.24 -2.45 12.74
N TYR A 679 -15.17 -3.70 12.24
CA TYR A 679 -14.72 -3.99 10.89
C TYR A 679 -15.59 -3.31 9.85
N THR A 680 -16.91 -3.32 9.99
CA THR A 680 -17.84 -2.70 9.04
C THR A 680 -17.74 -1.17 9.01
N ARG A 681 -17.44 -0.53 10.15
CA ARG A 681 -17.37 0.95 10.25
C ARG A 681 -16.29 1.56 9.37
N ILE A 682 -15.15 0.87 9.16
CA ILE A 682 -14.04 1.34 8.33
C ILE A 682 -13.93 0.60 6.99
N ASN A 683 -14.77 -0.43 6.75
CA ASN A 683 -14.78 -1.19 5.51
C ASN A 683 -15.18 -0.28 4.34
N PRO A 684 -14.31 -0.06 3.33
CA PRO A 684 -14.57 0.87 2.24
C PRO A 684 -15.80 0.48 1.41
N SER A 685 -16.05 -0.82 1.21
CA SER A 685 -17.24 -1.30 0.49
C SER A 685 -18.56 -0.91 1.18
N GLN A 686 -18.59 -0.85 2.51
CA GLN A 686 -19.74 -0.36 3.27
C GLN A 686 -19.93 1.16 3.12
N ARG A 687 -18.86 1.89 2.81
CA ARG A 687 -18.86 3.35 2.72
C ARG A 687 -19.21 3.88 1.33
N GLU A 688 -19.43 3.00 0.35
CA GLU A 688 -19.81 3.40 -1.01
C GLU A 688 -21.06 4.29 -1.04
N ALA A 689 -22.05 4.01 -0.19
CA ALA A 689 -23.29 4.78 -0.11
C ALA A 689 -23.10 6.23 0.35
N ILE A 690 -21.99 6.53 1.04
CA ILE A 690 -21.61 7.84 1.55
C ILE A 690 -20.32 8.37 0.91
N SER A 691 -20.07 8.07 -0.36
CA SER A 691 -18.86 8.45 -1.07
C SER A 691 -18.60 9.96 -1.11
N ASP A 692 -19.64 10.80 -1.04
CA ASP A 692 -19.53 12.26 -0.93
C ASP A 692 -19.02 12.73 0.44
N VAL A 693 -19.21 11.94 1.49
CA VAL A 693 -18.63 12.16 2.82
C VAL A 693 -17.25 11.52 2.91
N HIS A 694 -17.16 10.25 2.52
CA HIS A 694 -15.91 9.46 2.59
C HIS A 694 -14.83 10.00 1.64
N ARG A 695 -15.20 10.41 0.43
CA ARG A 695 -14.40 11.02 -0.63
C ARG A 695 -13.34 10.13 -1.27
N CYS A 696 -12.65 9.29 -0.50
CA CYS A 696 -11.71 8.30 -1.04
C CYS A 696 -12.41 7.15 -1.77
N GLU A 697 -11.64 6.35 -2.45
CA GLU A 697 -12.10 5.18 -3.20
C GLU A 697 -12.91 4.22 -2.32
N PRO A 698 -14.09 3.74 -2.75
CA PRO A 698 -14.89 2.81 -1.96
C PRO A 698 -14.42 1.35 -2.06
N TYR A 699 -13.37 1.07 -2.80
CA TYR A 699 -12.84 -0.28 -3.00
C TYR A 699 -11.53 -0.56 -2.27
N VAL A 700 -10.92 0.43 -1.60
CA VAL A 700 -9.67 0.27 -0.81
C VAL A 700 -9.72 1.04 0.49
N TYR A 701 -9.03 0.53 1.49
CA TYR A 701 -8.90 1.20 2.79
C TYR A 701 -8.11 2.50 2.67
N ALA A 702 -8.55 3.50 3.43
CA ALA A 702 -7.81 4.72 3.67
C ALA A 702 -6.87 4.54 4.88
N GLN A 703 -5.84 5.38 4.97
CA GLN A 703 -4.97 5.44 6.14
C GLN A 703 -5.74 6.01 7.34
N MET A 704 -6.49 7.08 7.11
CA MET A 704 -7.23 7.77 8.17
C MET A 704 -8.58 8.28 7.70
N ILE A 705 -9.47 8.47 8.69
CA ILE A 705 -10.77 9.13 8.55
C ILE A 705 -10.82 10.23 9.60
N ALA A 706 -11.38 11.39 9.26
CA ALA A 706 -11.56 12.49 10.19
C ALA A 706 -12.43 12.07 11.38
N GLY A 707 -11.92 12.29 12.59
CA GLY A 707 -12.56 11.91 13.86
C GLY A 707 -13.75 12.79 14.26
N LYS A 708 -14.35 12.48 15.40
CA LYS A 708 -15.60 13.15 15.87
C LYS A 708 -15.43 14.63 16.18
N ASP A 709 -14.19 15.07 16.47
CA ASP A 709 -13.89 16.47 16.77
C ASP A 709 -13.61 17.30 15.52
N ALA A 710 -13.48 16.65 14.35
CA ALA A 710 -13.25 17.31 13.07
C ALA A 710 -14.54 17.84 12.47
N VAL A 711 -14.46 19.00 11.81
CA VAL A 711 -15.60 19.59 11.07
C VAL A 711 -16.06 18.66 9.93
N THR A 712 -15.14 17.91 9.35
CA THR A 712 -15.41 16.95 8.26
C THR A 712 -15.46 15.51 8.76
N HIS A 713 -16.05 15.25 9.91
CA HIS A 713 -16.15 13.89 10.47
C HIS A 713 -16.64 12.86 9.44
N GLY A 714 -15.87 11.80 9.26
CA GLY A 714 -16.13 10.76 8.28
C GLY A 714 -15.40 10.91 6.94
N GLU A 715 -14.74 12.05 6.68
CA GLU A 715 -13.91 12.26 5.50
C GLU A 715 -12.60 11.47 5.59
N ALA A 716 -12.35 10.61 4.60
CA ALA A 716 -11.13 9.82 4.53
C ALA A 716 -10.00 10.53 3.77
N LYS A 717 -8.76 10.16 4.10
CA LYS A 717 -7.54 10.66 3.46
C LYS A 717 -6.53 9.53 3.25
N ASN A 718 -5.66 9.72 2.26
CA ASN A 718 -4.53 8.84 1.97
C ASN A 718 -4.97 7.38 1.79
N SER A 719 -5.69 7.11 0.71
CA SER A 719 -6.07 5.76 0.31
C SER A 719 -4.85 4.93 -0.14
N TRP A 720 -5.01 3.61 -0.19
CA TRP A 720 -4.08 2.60 -0.67
C TRP A 720 -2.93 2.25 0.28
N LEU A 721 -1.93 3.12 0.43
CA LEU A 721 -0.71 2.76 1.15
C LEU A 721 -0.87 2.94 2.65
N SER A 722 -1.27 1.88 3.31
CA SER A 722 -1.52 1.85 4.74
C SER A 722 -1.41 0.42 5.28
N GLY A 723 -0.85 0.26 6.48
CA GLY A 723 -0.93 -0.99 7.23
C GLY A 723 -2.35 -1.45 7.54
N THR A 724 -3.33 -0.57 7.33
CA THR A 724 -4.76 -0.89 7.41
C THR A 724 -5.13 -2.10 6.57
N ALA A 725 -4.59 -2.22 5.35
CA ALA A 725 -4.91 -3.34 4.46
C ALA A 725 -4.52 -4.68 5.08
N ALA A 726 -3.26 -4.84 5.49
CA ALA A 726 -2.76 -6.08 6.07
C ALA A 726 -3.45 -6.41 7.40
N TRP A 727 -3.58 -5.43 8.30
CA TRP A 727 -4.20 -5.65 9.60
C TRP A 727 -5.70 -5.96 9.52
N ASN A 728 -6.47 -5.31 8.62
CA ASN A 728 -7.87 -5.71 8.41
C ASN A 728 -7.97 -7.10 7.80
N TYR A 729 -7.05 -7.47 6.90
CA TYR A 729 -7.01 -8.83 6.35
C TYR A 729 -6.75 -9.87 7.44
N VAL A 730 -5.80 -9.61 8.34
CA VAL A 730 -5.53 -10.45 9.53
C VAL A 730 -6.75 -10.51 10.46
N ALA A 731 -7.31 -9.36 10.83
CA ALA A 731 -8.45 -9.31 11.76
C ALA A 731 -9.65 -10.10 11.25
N ILE A 732 -10.05 -9.89 9.99
CA ILE A 732 -11.22 -10.58 9.45
C ILE A 732 -10.94 -12.06 9.17
N THR A 733 -9.83 -12.44 8.53
CA THR A 733 -9.60 -13.82 8.10
C THR A 733 -9.07 -14.70 9.22
N GLN A 734 -8.18 -14.20 10.07
CA GLN A 734 -7.49 -15.00 11.08
C GLN A 734 -8.17 -14.96 12.45
N TRP A 735 -8.94 -13.91 12.76
CA TRP A 735 -9.56 -13.75 14.09
C TRP A 735 -11.07 -13.84 14.06
N ILE A 736 -11.77 -13.03 13.25
CA ILE A 736 -13.23 -13.09 13.17
C ILE A 736 -13.68 -14.39 12.49
N LEU A 737 -13.18 -14.67 11.28
CA LEU A 737 -13.42 -15.96 10.60
C LEU A 737 -12.55 -17.09 11.16
N GLY A 738 -11.51 -16.77 11.91
CA GLY A 738 -10.74 -17.68 12.73
C GLY A 738 -9.90 -18.71 11.96
N VAL A 739 -9.51 -18.45 10.72
CA VAL A 739 -8.67 -19.35 9.91
C VAL A 739 -7.22 -18.87 9.96
N ARG A 740 -6.42 -19.43 10.88
CA ARG A 740 -5.12 -18.88 11.25
C ARG A 740 -3.97 -19.89 11.06
N PRO A 741 -2.90 -19.55 10.30
CA PRO A 741 -1.71 -20.38 10.20
C PRO A 741 -0.98 -20.43 11.55
N THR A 742 -0.48 -21.62 11.93
CA THR A 742 0.37 -21.84 13.08
C THR A 742 1.61 -22.65 12.68
N LEU A 743 2.57 -22.79 13.57
CA LEU A 743 3.74 -23.63 13.31
C LEU A 743 3.37 -25.10 13.08
N ASN A 744 2.29 -25.57 13.73
CA ASN A 744 1.89 -26.98 13.78
C ASN A 744 0.72 -27.35 12.84
N GLY A 745 0.11 -26.39 12.18
CA GLY A 745 -1.04 -26.62 11.31
C GLY A 745 -1.93 -25.41 11.15
N LEU A 746 -3.15 -25.60 10.68
CA LEU A 746 -4.12 -24.54 10.47
C LEU A 746 -5.11 -24.50 11.64
N GLN A 747 -5.07 -23.44 12.44
CA GLN A 747 -6.03 -23.24 13.53
C GLN A 747 -7.36 -22.76 12.98
N ILE A 748 -8.47 -23.34 13.48
CA ILE A 748 -9.83 -22.94 13.14
C ILE A 748 -10.56 -22.56 14.44
N ALA A 749 -10.74 -21.26 14.64
CA ALA A 749 -11.34 -20.72 15.86
C ALA A 749 -12.18 -19.47 15.54
N PRO A 750 -13.31 -19.62 14.81
CA PRO A 750 -14.15 -18.52 14.43
C PRO A 750 -14.85 -17.86 15.62
N VAL A 751 -14.89 -16.53 15.61
CA VAL A 751 -15.62 -15.68 16.55
C VAL A 751 -16.50 -14.74 15.73
N ILE A 752 -17.53 -15.33 15.12
CA ILE A 752 -18.42 -14.65 14.16
C ILE A 752 -19.63 -14.01 14.86
N PRO A 753 -20.29 -13.03 14.21
CA PRO A 753 -21.54 -12.45 14.73
C PRO A 753 -22.58 -13.50 15.10
N CYS A 754 -23.37 -13.22 16.13
CA CYS A 754 -24.35 -14.18 16.67
C CYS A 754 -25.51 -14.48 15.69
N ASP A 755 -25.82 -13.57 14.77
CA ASP A 755 -26.84 -13.73 13.73
C ASP A 755 -26.35 -14.55 12.53
N TRP A 756 -25.03 -14.79 12.38
CA TRP A 756 -24.49 -15.61 11.31
C TRP A 756 -24.69 -17.11 11.60
N GLN A 757 -25.41 -17.79 10.71
CA GLN A 757 -25.64 -19.25 10.84
C GLN A 757 -24.40 -20.08 10.43
N GLY A 758 -23.38 -19.42 9.86
CA GLY A 758 -22.13 -20.02 9.43
C GLY A 758 -21.56 -19.34 8.21
N PHE A 759 -20.49 -19.90 7.68
CA PHE A 759 -19.83 -19.47 6.45
C PHE A 759 -19.01 -20.62 5.86
N THR A 760 -18.58 -20.49 4.60
CA THR A 760 -17.60 -21.40 3.99
C THR A 760 -16.33 -20.65 3.65
N ALA A 761 -15.18 -21.34 3.74
CA ALA A 761 -13.90 -20.80 3.32
C ALA A 761 -13.08 -21.84 2.54
N GLN A 762 -12.33 -21.37 1.56
CA GLN A 762 -11.26 -22.10 0.92
C GLN A 762 -9.94 -21.43 1.28
N ARG A 763 -8.96 -22.21 1.71
CA ARG A 763 -7.63 -21.72 2.05
C ARG A 763 -6.56 -22.67 1.52
N VAL A 764 -5.67 -22.19 0.66
CA VAL A 764 -4.47 -22.94 0.28
C VAL A 764 -3.37 -22.64 1.31
N TYR A 765 -2.98 -23.67 2.05
CA TYR A 765 -1.98 -23.55 3.10
C TYR A 765 -0.92 -24.65 2.94
N ARG A 766 0.34 -24.26 2.82
CA ARG A 766 1.49 -25.16 2.60
C ARG A 766 1.26 -26.16 1.44
N GLY A 767 0.66 -25.67 0.35
CA GLY A 767 0.40 -26.44 -0.87
C GLY A 767 -0.84 -27.35 -0.83
N VAL A 768 -1.62 -27.31 0.25
CA VAL A 768 -2.85 -28.09 0.42
C VAL A 768 -4.07 -27.17 0.47
N THR A 769 -5.13 -27.53 -0.23
CA THR A 769 -6.40 -26.80 -0.22
C THR A 769 -7.26 -27.29 0.94
N TYR A 770 -7.59 -26.41 1.87
CA TYR A 770 -8.52 -26.65 2.96
C TYR A 770 -9.90 -26.10 2.58
N ARG A 771 -10.93 -27.00 2.57
CA ARG A 771 -12.33 -26.60 2.41
C ARG A 771 -13.01 -26.63 3.76
N ILE A 772 -13.35 -25.47 4.26
CA ILE A 772 -13.84 -25.24 5.62
C ILE A 772 -15.33 -24.89 5.55
N ASP A 773 -16.18 -25.68 6.22
CA ASP A 773 -17.64 -25.45 6.36
C ASP A 773 -17.94 -25.20 7.84
N VAL A 774 -18.28 -23.96 8.18
CA VAL A 774 -18.59 -23.55 9.56
C VAL A 774 -20.09 -23.42 9.74
N LYS A 775 -20.64 -24.08 10.78
CA LYS A 775 -22.05 -24.03 11.16
C LYS A 775 -22.19 -23.63 12.63
N ARG A 776 -23.08 -22.71 12.91
CA ARG A 776 -23.43 -22.30 14.26
C ARG A 776 -24.52 -23.25 14.82
N ALA A 777 -24.27 -23.78 16.00
CA ALA A 777 -25.23 -24.63 16.74
C ALA A 777 -25.62 -24.04 18.12
N GLY A 778 -24.94 -22.97 18.57
CA GLY A 778 -25.19 -22.31 19.83
C GLY A 778 -24.79 -20.86 19.82
N SER A 779 -24.89 -20.18 20.97
CA SER A 779 -24.57 -18.75 21.12
C SER A 779 -23.12 -18.47 21.51
N GLY A 780 -22.35 -19.52 21.86
CA GLY A 780 -20.97 -19.39 22.27
C GLY A 780 -19.98 -19.45 21.08
N ASN A 781 -18.70 -19.58 21.40
CA ASN A 781 -17.59 -19.67 20.45
C ASN A 781 -16.78 -20.96 20.60
N ALA A 782 -17.31 -21.97 21.36
CA ALA A 782 -16.66 -23.27 21.47
C ALA A 782 -16.68 -23.99 20.12
N VAL A 783 -15.55 -24.59 19.74
CA VAL A 783 -15.36 -25.17 18.41
C VAL A 783 -15.18 -26.67 18.50
N ALA A 784 -15.95 -27.43 17.69
CA ALA A 784 -15.77 -28.86 17.48
C ALA A 784 -15.42 -29.10 15.99
N LEU A 785 -14.32 -29.81 15.73
CA LEU A 785 -13.78 -30.04 14.38
C LEU A 785 -13.91 -31.50 13.95
N LYS A 786 -14.23 -31.71 12.68
CA LYS A 786 -14.04 -32.98 11.96
C LYS A 786 -13.16 -32.69 10.74
N VAL A 787 -12.10 -33.49 10.60
CA VAL A 787 -11.18 -33.44 9.45
C VAL A 787 -11.42 -34.74 8.65
N ASP A 788 -11.83 -34.57 7.38
CA ASP A 788 -12.20 -35.69 6.49
C ASP A 788 -13.20 -36.67 7.15
N GLY A 789 -14.17 -36.12 7.92
CA GLY A 789 -15.19 -36.84 8.64
C GLY A 789 -14.78 -37.43 10.00
N GLN A 790 -13.51 -37.32 10.40
CA GLN A 790 -13.01 -37.79 11.70
C GLN A 790 -12.91 -36.64 12.70
N ALA A 791 -13.47 -36.81 13.89
CA ALA A 791 -13.37 -35.81 14.96
C ALA A 791 -11.93 -35.70 15.45
N ILE A 792 -11.44 -34.46 15.64
CA ILE A 792 -10.13 -34.17 16.23
C ILE A 792 -10.28 -33.45 17.56
N ALA A 793 -9.29 -33.62 18.44
CA ALA A 793 -9.23 -32.86 19.69
C ALA A 793 -8.61 -31.47 19.44
N GLY A 794 -9.17 -30.44 20.08
CA GLY A 794 -8.71 -29.07 19.94
C GLY A 794 -9.17 -28.41 18.62
N ASN A 795 -8.53 -27.34 18.26
CA ASN A 795 -8.92 -26.47 17.13
C ASN A 795 -7.80 -26.29 16.08
N ILE A 796 -6.73 -27.07 16.13
CA ILE A 796 -5.65 -27.06 15.14
C ILE A 796 -5.78 -28.28 14.23
N VAL A 797 -6.03 -28.03 12.95
CA VAL A 797 -5.99 -29.07 11.91
C VAL A 797 -4.52 -29.40 11.63
N PRO A 798 -4.04 -30.61 11.91
CA PRO A 798 -2.64 -30.95 11.72
C PRO A 798 -2.25 -30.93 10.23
N LEU A 799 -0.97 -30.78 9.96
CA LEU A 799 -0.46 -30.88 8.58
C LEU A 799 -0.75 -32.30 8.04
N PRO A 800 -1.33 -32.42 6.84
CA PRO A 800 -1.66 -33.72 6.27
C PRO A 800 -0.41 -34.49 5.82
N ALA A 801 -0.56 -35.80 5.63
CA ALA A 801 0.51 -36.63 5.09
C ALA A 801 0.92 -36.18 3.67
N ALA A 802 2.15 -36.49 3.29
CA ALA A 802 2.67 -36.18 1.96
C ALA A 802 1.76 -36.82 0.86
N GLY A 803 1.48 -36.03 -0.19
CA GLY A 803 0.62 -36.42 -1.31
C GLY A 803 -0.85 -36.05 -1.18
N ILE A 804 -1.30 -35.57 -0.02
CA ILE A 804 -2.64 -35.01 0.15
C ILE A 804 -2.66 -33.60 -0.44
N THR A 805 -3.62 -33.33 -1.31
CA THR A 805 -3.79 -32.03 -1.98
C THR A 805 -5.01 -31.25 -1.52
N GLU A 806 -5.99 -31.93 -0.90
CA GLU A 806 -7.21 -31.32 -0.37
C GLU A 806 -7.58 -31.96 0.97
N VAL A 807 -8.07 -31.15 1.89
CA VAL A 807 -8.58 -31.54 3.23
C VAL A 807 -9.92 -30.86 3.45
N LYS A 808 -10.93 -31.64 3.88
CA LYS A 808 -12.23 -31.12 4.27
C LYS A 808 -12.31 -30.92 5.78
N VAL A 809 -12.74 -29.71 6.21
CA VAL A 809 -12.89 -29.37 7.62
C VAL A 809 -14.35 -28.95 7.89
N ASP A 810 -15.08 -29.80 8.63
CA ASP A 810 -16.42 -29.46 9.11
C ASP A 810 -16.29 -28.91 10.54
N VAL A 811 -16.88 -27.73 10.77
CA VAL A 811 -16.74 -26.93 12.00
C VAL A 811 -18.11 -26.68 12.61
N VAL A 812 -18.27 -26.98 13.88
CA VAL A 812 -19.46 -26.60 14.66
C VAL A 812 -19.06 -25.62 15.75
N VAL A 813 -19.71 -24.45 15.77
CA VAL A 813 -19.53 -23.40 16.77
C VAL A 813 -20.73 -23.42 17.71
N SER A 814 -20.52 -23.55 19.02
CA SER A 814 -21.60 -23.71 20.00
C SER A 814 -21.33 -22.93 21.30
#